data_b58edbb95b3f5608c0211d44e7deb29a
#
_entry.id   b58edbb95b3f5608c0211d44e7deb29a
#
_cell.length_a   1.000
_cell.length_b   1.000
_cell.length_c   1.000
_cell.angle_alpha   90.00
_cell.angle_beta   90.00
_cell.angle_gamma   90.00
#
_symmetry.space_group_name_H-M   'P 1'
#
loop_
_entity.id
_entity.type
_entity.pdbx_description
1 polymer ?
#
loop_
_entity_poly.entity_id
_entity_poly.type
_entity_poly.pdbx_seq_one_letter_code
_entity_poly.pdbx_strand_id
1 'polypeptide(L)'
;MQRKTLLSACIALALSGQGWAADITEVETTAGEKKNTNVTCPADPGKLSPEELKRLPSECSPLVEQNLMPWLATGAAALITALAVVELNDDDDHHHRNNSPLPPTPPDDESDDTPVPPTPGGDEIIPDDPDDTPTPPKPISFNNDVILDKTEKTLTIRDSVFTYTENADGTISLQDSNGRKATINLWQIDEANNTVALEGVSADGATKWQYNHNGELVITGDNATVNNNGKTTVDGKDSTGTEINGNNGKVIQDGDLDVSGGGHGIDITGDSATVDNKGTMTVTDPESMGIQIDGDQAVVNNEGESTITNGGTGTQINGDDATANNSGKTTVDGKDSTGTEINGNNGKVIQDGDLDVSGGGHGIDITGDSATVDNKGTMTVTDPESMGIQIDGDQAVVNNEGDSSITNGGTGTQINGDDATANNTGKTTVDGKDSTGTEINGNNGKVIQDGDLDVSGGGHGIDITGDSATVDNKGTMTVTDPESMGIQIDSDKAIVNNEGDSSITNGGTGTQINGDEATANNSGKTIVDGKDATGTEINGNNGKVIQDGDLDVSGGGHGIDITGDSATVDNKGTMTVTDPESMGIQIDGDKAIVNNEGESTITNGGTGTQINGDDATANNTGKTTVDGKDSTGTEINGNNGKVIQDGDLDVSGGGHGIDITGDSATVDNKGTMTVTDPESMGIQIDGDKAIVNNEGESTITNGGTGTQINGDDATANNSGKTIVDGKDATGTEINGNNGKVIQDGDLDVSGGGHGIDITGDSATVDNKGTMTVTDPESMGIQIDGDKAVVNNEDDSSITNGGTGTQINGDDATANNNGKTTVDGKDSTGTEINGNNGKVIQDGDLDVSGGGHGIDITGDSATVDNKGTMTVTDPESIGIQVDGDQAVVNNEGESAITNGGTGTQINGDDATANNNGKTTVDGKD
;
A
#
# COMPACT_ATOMS: atom_id res chain seq x y z
N MET A 1 1.86 25.56 9.87
CA MET A 1 1.27 26.12 11.11
C MET A 1 -0.23 26.42 11.05
N GLN A 2 -0.92 26.19 9.96
CA GLN A 2 -2.40 26.43 9.87
C GLN A 2 -3.25 25.15 9.84
N ARG A 3 -2.67 23.97 9.63
CA ARG A 3 -3.41 22.69 9.63
C ARG A 3 -3.52 21.99 11.00
N LYS A 4 -2.59 22.27 11.92
CA LYS A 4 -2.67 21.72 13.32
C LYS A 4 -3.75 22.39 14.19
N THR A 5 -4.30 23.53 13.77
CA THR A 5 -5.37 24.23 14.51
C THR A 5 -6.78 23.76 14.11
N LEU A 6 -6.92 23.04 12.98
CA LEU A 6 -8.24 22.54 12.55
C LEU A 6 -8.56 21.15 13.17
N LEU A 7 -7.55 20.33 13.44
CA LEU A 7 -7.76 19.00 14.02
C LEU A 7 -8.17 19.08 15.51
N SER A 8 -7.60 20.08 16.25
CA SER A 8 -8.03 20.33 17.65
C SER A 8 -9.43 20.94 17.78
N ALA A 9 -9.97 21.54 16.72
CA ALA A 9 -11.32 22.09 16.71
C ALA A 9 -12.40 21.03 16.43
N CYS A 10 -12.07 19.96 15.73
CA CYS A 10 -13.02 18.86 15.43
C CYS A 10 -13.21 17.93 16.64
N ILE A 11 -12.17 17.71 17.45
CA ILE A 11 -12.28 16.87 18.67
C ILE A 11 -13.05 17.59 19.78
N ALA A 12 -13.01 18.92 19.84
CA ALA A 12 -13.78 19.70 20.84
C ALA A 12 -15.29 19.81 20.50
N LEU A 13 -15.71 19.50 19.24
CA LEU A 13 -17.12 19.58 18.84
C LEU A 13 -17.85 18.22 18.99
N ALA A 14 -17.14 17.11 19.12
CA ALA A 14 -17.73 15.79 19.33
C ALA A 14 -18.16 15.51 20.79
N LEU A 15 -17.74 16.34 21.75
CA LEU A 15 -18.06 16.18 23.18
C LEU A 15 -19.18 17.09 23.71
N SER A 16 -19.85 17.87 22.85
CA SER A 16 -21.00 18.66 23.26
C SER A 16 -22.27 18.27 22.49
N GLY A 17 -22.80 17.11 22.81
CA GLY A 17 -24.10 16.66 22.29
C GLY A 17 -25.24 17.44 22.90
N GLN A 18 -25.94 18.26 22.10
CA GLN A 18 -27.37 18.48 22.22
C GLN A 18 -27.94 19.01 20.89
N GLY A 19 -28.99 18.36 20.47
CA GLY A 19 -29.67 18.36 19.21
C GLY A 19 -30.13 19.65 18.58
N TRP A 20 -30.28 19.58 17.28
CA TRP A 20 -31.30 20.31 16.50
C TRP A 20 -31.66 19.47 15.27
N ALA A 21 -32.93 19.11 15.17
CA ALA A 21 -33.54 18.52 13.97
C ALA A 21 -33.73 19.62 12.92
N ALA A 22 -33.38 19.36 11.68
CA ALA A 22 -33.87 20.13 10.55
C ALA A 22 -34.13 19.18 9.38
N ASP A 23 -35.44 19.21 8.95
CA ASP A 23 -35.99 18.61 7.77
C ASP A 23 -35.16 18.81 6.52
N ILE A 24 -34.95 17.75 5.76
CA ILE A 24 -34.69 17.85 4.31
C ILE A 24 -35.61 16.92 3.56
N THR A 25 -36.38 17.55 2.71
CA THR A 25 -37.38 17.06 1.75
C THR A 25 -36.89 15.99 0.80
N GLU A 26 -37.79 15.05 0.53
CA GLU A 26 -37.76 13.99 -0.48
C GLU A 26 -37.33 14.46 -1.88
N VAL A 27 -36.46 13.63 -2.53
CA VAL A 27 -36.42 13.52 -3.99
C VAL A 27 -36.70 12.06 -4.36
N GLU A 28 -37.87 11.88 -5.03
CA GLU A 28 -38.28 10.62 -5.63
C GLU A 28 -37.27 10.12 -6.68
N THR A 29 -36.90 8.87 -6.59
CA THR A 29 -36.47 8.08 -7.75
C THR A 29 -37.15 6.70 -7.74
N THR A 30 -37.66 6.41 -8.86
CA THR A 30 -38.52 5.37 -9.36
C THR A 30 -38.18 3.93 -8.96
N ALA A 31 -39.28 3.20 -8.76
CA ALA A 31 -39.46 1.78 -8.45
C ALA A 31 -38.61 0.76 -9.23
N GLY A 32 -37.95 -0.12 -8.47
CA GLY A 32 -37.56 -1.46 -8.89
C GLY A 32 -38.19 -2.49 -7.94
N GLU A 33 -38.83 -3.48 -8.51
CA GLU A 33 -39.69 -4.48 -7.87
C GLU A 33 -39.07 -5.15 -6.64
N LYS A 34 -39.70 -5.00 -5.46
CA LYS A 34 -39.45 -5.83 -4.28
C LYS A 34 -40.16 -7.18 -4.45
N LYS A 35 -39.38 -8.26 -4.57
CA LYS A 35 -39.85 -9.61 -4.28
C LYS A 35 -40.08 -9.74 -2.78
N ASN A 36 -41.37 -9.81 -2.41
CA ASN A 36 -41.83 -10.16 -1.07
C ASN A 36 -41.59 -11.66 -0.85
N THR A 37 -40.51 -12.04 -0.17
CA THR A 37 -40.37 -13.35 0.45
C THR A 37 -40.70 -13.20 1.93
N ASN A 38 -41.85 -13.74 2.33
CA ASN A 38 -42.20 -13.85 3.75
C ASN A 38 -41.22 -14.78 4.43
N VAL A 39 -40.29 -14.22 5.21
CA VAL A 39 -39.40 -14.97 6.09
C VAL A 39 -40.16 -15.28 7.37
N THR A 40 -40.39 -16.56 7.68
CA THR A 40 -41.05 -17.00 8.90
C THR A 40 -39.99 -17.40 9.91
N CYS A 41 -39.80 -16.59 10.95
CA CYS A 41 -38.87 -16.90 12.04
C CYS A 41 -39.46 -17.92 13.03
N PRO A 42 -38.66 -18.82 13.60
CA PRO A 42 -39.13 -19.78 14.62
C PRO A 42 -39.62 -19.06 15.88
N ALA A 43 -40.71 -19.51 16.44
CA ALA A 43 -41.35 -18.90 17.63
C ALA A 43 -40.55 -19.12 18.93
N ASP A 44 -39.61 -20.06 18.96
CA ASP A 44 -38.79 -20.39 20.14
C ASP A 44 -37.36 -20.79 19.73
N PRO A 45 -36.44 -19.83 19.59
CA PRO A 45 -35.05 -20.08 19.20
C PRO A 45 -34.27 -20.95 20.19
N GLY A 46 -34.67 -21.00 21.47
CA GLY A 46 -33.98 -21.79 22.50
C GLY A 46 -34.11 -23.31 22.38
N LYS A 47 -34.91 -23.78 21.38
CA LYS A 47 -35.05 -25.23 21.09
C LYS A 47 -34.26 -25.67 19.86
N LEU A 48 -33.51 -24.78 19.22
CA LEU A 48 -32.70 -25.08 18.05
C LEU A 48 -31.27 -25.46 18.47
N SER A 49 -30.68 -26.39 17.72
CA SER A 49 -29.29 -26.74 17.91
C SER A 49 -28.37 -25.60 17.43
N PRO A 50 -27.10 -25.50 17.88
CA PRO A 50 -26.15 -24.46 17.44
C PRO A 50 -25.93 -24.40 15.92
N GLU A 51 -26.10 -25.52 15.21
CA GLU A 51 -25.99 -25.57 13.75
C GLU A 51 -27.26 -25.06 13.03
N GLU A 52 -28.45 -25.18 13.66
CA GLU A 52 -29.70 -24.65 13.14
C GLU A 52 -29.82 -23.15 13.38
N LEU A 53 -29.26 -22.62 14.48
CA LEU A 53 -29.17 -21.19 14.77
C LEU A 53 -28.29 -20.43 13.75
N LYS A 54 -27.18 -21.03 13.30
CA LYS A 54 -26.29 -20.43 12.27
C LYS A 54 -26.90 -20.37 10.87
N ARG A 55 -28.02 -21.05 10.63
CA ARG A 55 -28.73 -21.05 9.33
C ARG A 55 -29.97 -20.16 9.30
N LEU A 56 -30.22 -19.43 10.38
CA LEU A 56 -31.33 -18.49 10.43
C LEU A 56 -31.03 -17.24 9.59
N PRO A 57 -32.00 -16.73 8.83
CA PRO A 57 -31.85 -15.45 8.13
C PRO A 57 -31.56 -14.30 9.10
N SER A 58 -30.80 -13.31 8.66
CA SER A 58 -30.42 -12.12 9.45
C SER A 58 -31.60 -11.33 10.04
N GLU A 59 -32.77 -11.44 9.39
CA GLU A 59 -34.00 -10.80 9.86
C GLU A 59 -34.61 -11.43 11.13
N CYS A 60 -34.08 -12.59 11.55
CA CYS A 60 -34.46 -13.28 12.79
C CYS A 60 -33.53 -12.99 13.98
N SER A 61 -32.50 -12.19 13.78
CA SER A 61 -31.48 -11.80 14.78
C SER A 61 -32.05 -11.25 16.11
N PRO A 62 -33.04 -10.34 16.11
CA PRO A 62 -33.56 -9.79 17.37
C PRO A 62 -34.29 -10.79 18.27
N LEU A 63 -34.70 -11.95 17.72
CA LEU A 63 -35.33 -13.02 18.49
C LEU A 63 -34.32 -13.97 19.13
N VAL A 64 -33.07 -14.00 18.63
CA VAL A 64 -31.98 -14.79 19.16
C VAL A 64 -31.36 -14.12 20.40
N GLU A 65 -31.20 -12.78 20.36
CA GLU A 65 -30.63 -12.01 21.47
C GLU A 65 -31.50 -11.97 22.74
N GLN A 66 -32.83 -12.05 22.62
CA GLN A 66 -33.75 -12.01 23.77
C GLN A 66 -33.84 -13.33 24.57
N ASN A 67 -33.34 -14.45 24.05
CA ASN A 67 -33.49 -15.77 24.68
C ASN A 67 -32.17 -16.43 25.11
N LEU A 68 -31.01 -15.78 24.92
CA LEU A 68 -29.71 -16.31 25.37
C LEU A 68 -29.33 -15.87 26.81
N MET A 69 -30.02 -14.91 27.40
CA MET A 69 -29.70 -14.34 28.71
C MET A 69 -30.09 -15.13 29.97
N PRO A 70 -30.95 -16.17 29.98
CA PRO A 70 -31.22 -16.89 31.22
C PRO A 70 -30.32 -18.08 31.54
N TRP A 71 -29.37 -18.47 30.71
CA TRP A 71 -28.54 -19.67 30.91
C TRP A 71 -27.23 -19.43 31.64
N LEU A 72 -26.82 -18.15 31.73
CA LEU A 72 -25.57 -17.77 32.43
C LEU A 72 -25.80 -17.44 33.93
N ALA A 73 -27.03 -17.40 34.39
CA ALA A 73 -27.37 -17.02 35.79
C ALA A 73 -27.56 -18.22 36.73
N THR A 74 -27.30 -19.43 36.29
CA THR A 74 -27.27 -20.64 37.19
C THR A 74 -26.07 -21.51 36.89
N GLY A 75 -24.89 -20.90 36.83
CA GLY A 75 -23.63 -21.63 36.98
C GLY A 75 -23.46 -21.99 38.42
N ALA A 76 -23.55 -23.27 38.71
CA ALA A 76 -23.21 -23.80 40.01
C ALA A 76 -21.78 -23.38 40.37
N ALA A 77 -21.63 -22.69 41.46
CA ALA A 77 -20.35 -22.45 42.09
C ALA A 77 -19.63 -23.79 42.25
N ALA A 78 -18.72 -24.11 41.35
CA ALA A 78 -17.82 -25.23 41.50
C ALA A 78 -16.65 -24.74 42.36
N LEU A 79 -16.61 -25.22 43.53
CA LEU A 79 -15.62 -24.94 44.57
C LEU A 79 -14.23 -25.50 44.24
N ILE A 80 -13.25 -24.77 44.62
CA ILE A 80 -11.87 -24.97 44.28
C ILE A 80 -11.03 -25.24 45.52
N THR A 81 -10.08 -26.16 45.37
CA THR A 81 -9.14 -26.57 46.40
C THR A 81 -7.79 -25.84 46.28
N ALA A 82 -7.56 -24.85 47.12
CA ALA A 82 -6.18 -24.48 47.45
C ALA A 82 -5.84 -25.05 48.79
N LEU A 83 -4.87 -25.95 48.83
CA LEU A 83 -4.22 -26.31 50.09
C LEU A 83 -2.72 -26.06 49.92
N ALA A 84 -2.22 -25.08 50.62
CA ALA A 84 -0.80 -24.91 50.77
C ALA A 84 -0.24 -25.99 51.69
N VAL A 85 0.64 -26.78 51.15
CA VAL A 85 1.54 -27.61 51.93
C VAL A 85 2.90 -26.91 51.88
N VAL A 86 3.35 -26.39 53.00
CA VAL A 86 4.72 -25.92 53.15
C VAL A 86 5.62 -27.17 53.21
N GLU A 87 6.23 -27.52 52.07
CA GLU A 87 7.17 -28.64 52.03
C GLU A 87 8.52 -28.26 52.63
N LEU A 88 8.92 -29.02 53.64
CA LEU A 88 10.33 -29.16 54.00
C LEU A 88 10.88 -30.35 53.20
N ASN A 89 11.88 -30.07 52.36
CA ASN A 89 12.55 -31.03 51.49
C ASN A 89 12.83 -32.36 52.15
N ASP A 90 12.46 -33.46 51.47
CA ASP A 90 13.27 -34.66 51.42
C ASP A 90 12.98 -35.45 50.12
N ASP A 91 14.08 -35.78 49.43
CA ASP A 91 14.15 -36.55 48.19
C ASP A 91 13.56 -37.95 48.33
N ASP A 92 12.87 -38.48 47.32
CA ASP A 92 13.20 -39.70 46.61
C ASP A 92 12.07 -40.31 45.76
N ASP A 93 12.48 -40.66 44.59
CA ASP A 93 12.02 -41.45 43.43
C ASP A 93 10.89 -42.52 43.56
N HIS A 94 10.18 -42.67 42.41
CA HIS A 94 9.76 -43.86 41.66
C HIS A 94 8.29 -44.11 41.31
N HIS A 95 8.05 -43.94 40.01
CA HIS A 95 7.35 -44.80 39.00
C HIS A 95 6.04 -45.62 39.25
N HIS A 96 5.15 -45.44 38.26
CA HIS A 96 4.37 -46.42 37.46
C HIS A 96 2.84 -46.55 37.57
N ARG A 97 2.23 -46.08 36.47
CA ARG A 97 1.28 -46.80 35.53
C ARG A 97 -0.10 -47.36 35.97
N ASN A 98 -1.08 -46.80 35.24
CA ASN A 98 -2.09 -47.47 34.36
C ASN A 98 -3.45 -47.96 34.90
N ASN A 99 -4.43 -47.49 34.15
CA ASN A 99 -5.61 -48.17 33.55
C ASN A 99 -7.01 -47.89 34.09
N SER A 100 -7.75 -47.25 33.18
CA SER A 100 -9.23 -47.20 33.07
C SER A 100 -9.90 -48.60 33.07
N PRO A 101 -11.22 -48.80 33.22
CA PRO A 101 -12.29 -48.30 32.35
C PRO A 101 -13.70 -48.08 32.95
N LEU A 102 -14.51 -47.37 32.19
CA LEU A 102 -15.95 -47.07 32.18
C LEU A 102 -16.85 -48.33 31.95
N PRO A 103 -18.20 -48.19 31.79
CA PRO A 103 -19.34 -47.68 32.57
C PRO A 103 -20.40 -48.76 32.88
N PRO A 104 -21.68 -48.62 33.16
CA PRO A 104 -22.80 -48.07 32.46
C PRO A 104 -24.04 -47.59 33.27
N THR A 105 -24.85 -46.78 32.62
CA THR A 105 -26.25 -46.33 32.87
C THR A 105 -27.30 -47.42 32.57
N PRO A 106 -28.63 -47.14 32.61
CA PRO A 106 -29.61 -46.53 33.51
C PRO A 106 -30.77 -47.56 33.83
N PRO A 107 -32.06 -47.36 34.09
CA PRO A 107 -33.06 -46.39 33.67
C PRO A 107 -34.24 -46.12 34.64
N ASP A 108 -35.00 -45.03 34.34
CA ASP A 108 -36.44 -44.77 34.34
C ASP A 108 -37.38 -45.23 35.47
N ASP A 109 -38.31 -44.47 36.01
CA ASP A 109 -39.53 -43.96 35.41
C ASP A 109 -40.50 -43.33 36.43
N GLU A 110 -41.11 -42.27 36.03
CA GLU A 110 -42.51 -41.77 36.21
C GLU A 110 -43.20 -41.52 37.54
N SER A 111 -43.69 -40.30 37.57
CA SER A 111 -45.07 -39.80 37.68
C SER A 111 -45.61 -39.34 39.07
N ASP A 112 -45.95 -38.12 39.10
CA ASP A 112 -47.23 -37.46 39.01
C ASP A 112 -47.95 -37.00 40.32
N ASP A 113 -48.37 -35.76 40.27
CA ASP A 113 -49.56 -35.07 40.81
C ASP A 113 -49.60 -34.51 42.23
N THR A 114 -49.49 -33.23 42.20
CA THR A 114 -50.29 -32.10 42.73
C THR A 114 -51.11 -32.13 44.05
N PRO A 115 -51.60 -30.96 44.52
CA PRO A 115 -51.41 -30.44 45.85
C PRO A 115 -52.75 -30.33 46.64
N VAL A 116 -52.70 -29.83 47.85
CA VAL A 116 -53.65 -28.96 48.53
C VAL A 116 -53.68 -29.06 50.06
N PRO A 117 -54.14 -28.09 50.79
CA PRO A 117 -53.55 -27.46 51.98
C PRO A 117 -54.33 -27.73 53.31
N PRO A 118 -54.36 -26.82 54.31
CA PRO A 118 -53.84 -27.09 55.66
C PRO A 118 -54.94 -27.16 56.75
N THR A 119 -54.44 -27.32 57.99
CA THR A 119 -55.01 -26.96 59.28
C THR A 119 -55.65 -28.10 60.14
N PRO A 120 -55.86 -27.89 61.39
CA PRO A 120 -54.97 -27.70 62.50
C PRO A 120 -55.25 -28.63 63.72
N GLY A 121 -54.34 -28.72 64.62
CA GLY A 121 -54.66 -28.85 66.04
C GLY A 121 -54.83 -30.25 66.68
N GLY A 122 -54.09 -30.47 67.71
CA GLY A 122 -54.43 -31.46 68.64
C GLY A 122 -53.24 -32.05 69.46
N ASP A 123 -53.00 -31.48 70.61
CA ASP A 123 -52.13 -32.10 71.67
C ASP A 123 -52.46 -33.54 71.92
N GLU A 124 -51.43 -34.42 71.85
CA GLU A 124 -51.48 -35.62 72.53
C GLU A 124 -50.09 -36.07 73.06
N ILE A 125 -49.96 -36.11 74.34
CA ILE A 125 -48.76 -36.58 75.11
C ILE A 125 -48.72 -38.09 74.91
N ILE A 126 -47.62 -38.69 74.50
CA ILE A 126 -47.30 -40.06 74.60
C ILE A 126 -45.87 -40.29 75.20
N PRO A 127 -45.59 -41.20 76.01
CA PRO A 127 -44.52 -41.18 76.99
C PRO A 127 -43.15 -41.72 76.46
N ASP A 128 -42.13 -41.33 77.19
CA ASP A 128 -40.73 -41.71 77.09
C ASP A 128 -40.46 -43.19 76.75
N ASP A 129 -39.73 -43.34 75.64
CA ASP A 129 -39.05 -44.64 75.29
C ASP A 129 -37.53 -44.48 75.59
N PRO A 130 -36.93 -45.27 76.47
CA PRO A 130 -35.53 -45.12 76.84
C PRO A 130 -34.59 -45.91 75.95
N ASP A 131 -34.29 -45.44 74.77
CA ASP A 131 -33.14 -45.85 73.97
C ASP A 131 -32.47 -44.72 73.26
N ASP A 132 -31.89 -43.77 74.04
CA ASP A 132 -31.10 -42.70 73.57
C ASP A 132 -29.64 -43.18 73.35
N THR A 133 -29.40 -43.78 72.19
CA THR A 133 -28.03 -43.85 71.67
C THR A 133 -27.75 -42.46 71.04
N PRO A 134 -26.70 -41.75 71.47
CA PRO A 134 -26.41 -40.45 70.93
C PRO A 134 -26.10 -40.60 69.45
N THR A 135 -26.94 -40.00 68.60
CA THR A 135 -26.64 -39.84 67.21
C THR A 135 -25.30 -39.07 67.04
N PRO A 136 -24.36 -39.63 66.24
CA PRO A 136 -23.08 -39.02 66.05
C PRO A 136 -23.33 -37.61 65.59
N PRO A 137 -22.56 -36.60 66.06
CA PRO A 137 -22.70 -35.21 65.68
C PRO A 137 -22.53 -35.06 64.16
N LYS A 138 -23.48 -34.39 63.48
CA LYS A 138 -23.42 -34.13 62.10
C LYS A 138 -22.21 -33.21 61.80
N PRO A 139 -21.50 -33.39 60.68
CA PRO A 139 -20.44 -32.49 60.29
C PRO A 139 -20.91 -31.02 60.26
N ILE A 140 -20.06 -30.13 60.76
CA ILE A 140 -20.30 -28.67 60.75
C ILE A 140 -19.78 -28.12 59.43
N SER A 141 -20.64 -27.53 58.61
CA SER A 141 -20.25 -26.91 57.32
C SER A 141 -20.21 -25.40 57.48
N PHE A 142 -19.11 -24.78 57.07
CA PHE A 142 -18.87 -23.37 57.13
C PHE A 142 -18.71 -22.83 55.71
N ASN A 143 -19.50 -21.83 55.31
CA ASN A 143 -19.43 -21.13 54.03
C ASN A 143 -19.29 -21.99 52.79
N ASN A 144 -19.79 -23.22 52.79
CA ASN A 144 -19.61 -24.23 51.73
C ASN A 144 -18.14 -24.60 51.40
N ASP A 145 -17.16 -23.92 51.97
CA ASP A 145 -15.75 -24.06 51.66
C ASP A 145 -15.01 -24.93 52.68
N VAL A 146 -15.48 -24.95 53.91
CA VAL A 146 -14.85 -25.71 55.00
C VAL A 146 -15.87 -26.59 55.69
N ILE A 147 -15.58 -27.89 55.78
CA ILE A 147 -16.39 -28.85 56.50
C ILE A 147 -15.54 -29.52 57.59
N LEU A 148 -15.92 -29.32 58.85
CA LEU A 148 -15.24 -29.95 59.96
C LEU A 148 -16.07 -31.14 60.42
N ASP A 149 -15.54 -32.33 60.33
CA ASP A 149 -16.12 -33.56 60.94
C ASP A 149 -15.32 -33.98 62.18
N LYS A 150 -15.87 -33.65 63.35
CA LYS A 150 -15.24 -33.90 64.61
C LYS A 150 -15.27 -35.41 64.92
N THR A 151 -16.17 -36.21 64.30
CA THR A 151 -16.30 -37.63 64.51
C THR A 151 -15.24 -38.40 63.75
N GLU A 152 -15.10 -38.13 62.49
CA GLU A 152 -14.12 -38.76 61.61
C GLU A 152 -12.74 -38.12 61.70
N LYS A 153 -12.63 -36.95 62.38
CA LYS A 153 -11.43 -36.11 62.48
C LYS A 153 -10.91 -35.70 61.13
N THR A 154 -11.83 -35.25 60.28
CA THR A 154 -11.49 -34.71 58.98
C THR A 154 -11.84 -33.24 58.92
N LEU A 155 -10.99 -32.47 58.25
CA LEU A 155 -11.20 -31.11 57.82
C LEU A 155 -11.19 -31.07 56.29
N THR A 156 -12.30 -30.75 55.71
CA THR A 156 -12.38 -30.53 54.25
C THR A 156 -12.30 -29.05 54.01
N ILE A 157 -11.30 -28.64 53.29
CA ILE A 157 -11.13 -27.24 52.85
C ILE A 157 -11.30 -27.25 51.36
N ARG A 158 -12.33 -26.55 50.90
CA ARG A 158 -12.74 -26.67 49.48
C ARG A 158 -12.89 -28.17 49.17
N ASP A 159 -12.40 -28.75 48.14
CA ASP A 159 -12.58 -30.18 47.82
C ASP A 159 -11.50 -31.13 48.42
N SER A 160 -10.54 -30.59 49.17
CA SER A 160 -9.47 -31.38 49.77
C SER A 160 -9.80 -31.81 51.17
N VAL A 161 -9.72 -33.11 51.40
CA VAL A 161 -9.99 -33.72 52.67
C VAL A 161 -8.69 -34.02 53.40
N PHE A 162 -8.56 -33.47 54.62
CA PHE A 162 -7.43 -33.68 55.52
C PHE A 162 -7.87 -34.47 56.74
N THR A 163 -7.06 -35.41 57.17
CA THR A 163 -7.17 -35.92 58.53
C THR A 163 -6.45 -34.94 59.46
N TYR A 164 -7.02 -34.65 60.62
CA TYR A 164 -6.39 -33.79 61.60
C TYR A 164 -6.07 -34.48 62.88
N THR A 165 -5.00 -34.07 63.54
CA THR A 165 -4.59 -34.53 64.85
C THR A 165 -4.28 -33.35 65.76
N GLU A 166 -4.91 -33.31 66.96
CA GLU A 166 -4.59 -32.25 67.94
C GLU A 166 -3.33 -32.72 68.72
N ASN A 167 -2.31 -31.84 68.64
CA ASN A 167 -1.03 -32.04 69.27
C ASN A 167 -1.05 -31.64 70.77
N ALA A 168 -0.16 -32.16 71.56
CA ALA A 168 -0.09 -31.89 73.01
C ALA A 168 0.33 -30.43 73.30
N ASP A 169 0.88 -29.69 72.39
CA ASP A 169 1.27 -28.28 72.40
C ASP A 169 0.16 -27.31 72.03
N GLY A 170 -1.02 -27.90 71.69
CA GLY A 170 -2.15 -27.08 71.22
C GLY A 170 -2.18 -26.78 69.73
N THR A 171 -1.19 -27.24 68.96
CA THR A 171 -1.21 -27.14 67.51
C THR A 171 -2.00 -28.29 66.90
N ILE A 172 -2.39 -28.16 65.61
CA ILE A 172 -3.14 -29.15 64.86
C ILE A 172 -2.31 -29.58 63.66
N SER A 173 -2.06 -30.87 63.52
CA SER A 173 -1.42 -31.43 62.33
C SER A 173 -2.48 -31.87 61.33
N LEU A 174 -2.43 -31.35 60.13
CA LEU A 174 -3.23 -31.81 58.98
C LEU A 174 -2.41 -32.76 58.13
N GLN A 175 -3.05 -33.78 57.61
CA GLN A 175 -2.46 -34.72 56.65
C GLN A 175 -3.45 -34.99 55.51
N ASP A 176 -3.03 -34.80 54.28
CA ASP A 176 -3.84 -35.13 53.09
C ASP A 176 -3.77 -36.64 52.75
N SER A 177 -4.50 -37.02 51.68
CA SER A 177 -4.53 -38.42 51.20
C SER A 177 -3.17 -38.89 50.64
N ASN A 178 -2.28 -37.94 50.28
CA ASN A 178 -0.94 -38.21 49.75
C ASN A 178 0.14 -38.26 50.84
N GLY A 179 -0.25 -38.06 52.10
CA GLY A 179 0.67 -38.07 53.22
C GLY A 179 1.37 -36.76 53.51
N ARG A 180 1.05 -35.67 52.77
CA ARG A 180 1.60 -34.35 53.00
C ARG A 180 1.04 -33.76 54.30
N LYS A 181 1.89 -33.05 55.04
CA LYS A 181 1.52 -32.59 56.40
C LYS A 181 1.66 -31.07 56.47
N ALA A 182 0.72 -30.43 57.17
CA ALA A 182 0.78 -29.05 57.57
C ALA A 182 0.49 -28.90 59.03
N THR A 183 1.05 -27.91 59.71
CA THR A 183 0.79 -27.61 61.12
C THR A 183 -0.02 -26.32 61.25
N ILE A 184 -1.16 -26.39 61.92
CA ILE A 184 -2.01 -25.29 62.26
C ILE A 184 -1.70 -24.88 63.69
N ASN A 185 -1.29 -23.62 63.91
CA ASN A 185 -1.00 -23.10 65.23
C ASN A 185 -2.25 -22.61 65.94
N LEU A 186 -3.22 -22.12 65.17
CA LEU A 186 -4.48 -21.63 65.69
C LEU A 186 -5.60 -21.95 64.68
N TRP A 187 -6.73 -22.46 65.17
CA TRP A 187 -7.93 -22.41 64.38
C TRP A 187 -9.03 -21.77 65.20
N GLN A 188 -9.80 -20.90 64.59
CA GLN A 188 -10.95 -20.27 65.16
C GLN A 188 -12.18 -20.67 64.39
N ILE A 189 -13.14 -21.24 65.10
CA ILE A 189 -14.40 -21.71 64.56
C ILE A 189 -15.50 -20.83 65.15
N ASP A 190 -16.19 -20.11 64.35
CA ASP A 190 -17.39 -19.32 64.71
C ASP A 190 -18.61 -20.02 64.12
N GLU A 191 -19.21 -20.92 64.92
CA GLU A 191 -20.40 -21.69 64.51
C GLU A 191 -21.63 -20.76 64.31
N ALA A 192 -21.65 -19.58 64.89
CA ALA A 192 -22.78 -18.66 64.76
C ALA A 192 -22.79 -17.94 63.41
N ASN A 193 -21.62 -17.66 62.88
CA ASN A 193 -21.44 -17.00 61.57
C ASN A 193 -20.97 -17.95 60.47
N ASN A 194 -20.85 -19.23 60.79
CA ASN A 194 -20.33 -20.24 59.81
C ASN A 194 -18.96 -19.89 59.26
N THR A 195 -18.05 -19.43 60.07
CA THR A 195 -16.69 -19.07 59.62
C THR A 195 -15.61 -19.88 60.30
N VAL A 196 -14.51 -20.13 59.62
CA VAL A 196 -13.31 -20.71 60.14
C VAL A 196 -12.07 -19.92 59.73
N ALA A 197 -11.15 -19.69 60.65
CA ALA A 197 -9.84 -19.15 60.37
C ALA A 197 -8.77 -20.12 60.89
N LEU A 198 -7.76 -20.38 60.09
CA LEU A 198 -6.64 -21.27 60.36
C LEU A 198 -5.33 -20.51 60.23
N GLU A 199 -4.41 -20.65 61.16
CA GLU A 199 -3.11 -20.00 61.15
C GLU A 199 -2.01 -20.98 61.50
N GLY A 200 -0.91 -20.98 60.77
CA GLY A 200 0.24 -21.84 60.94
C GLY A 200 1.57 -21.13 60.74
N VAL A 201 2.65 -21.77 61.24
CA VAL A 201 4.02 -21.28 61.05
C VAL A 201 4.89 -22.49 60.70
N SER A 202 5.83 -22.32 59.75
CA SER A 202 6.79 -23.38 59.39
C SER A 202 7.66 -23.77 60.57
N ALA A 203 8.26 -24.96 60.55
CA ALA A 203 9.06 -25.52 61.67
C ALA A 203 10.26 -24.62 62.05
N ASP A 204 10.82 -23.83 61.09
CA ASP A 204 11.89 -22.88 61.32
C ASP A 204 11.42 -21.48 61.72
N GLY A 205 10.10 -21.23 61.68
CA GLY A 205 9.51 -19.96 62.01
C GLY A 205 9.62 -18.87 60.92
N ALA A 206 10.20 -19.21 59.79
CA ALA A 206 10.48 -18.25 58.71
C ALA A 206 9.25 -17.94 57.88
N THR A 207 8.37 -18.90 57.67
CA THR A 207 7.16 -18.77 56.88
C THR A 207 5.92 -18.85 57.80
N LYS A 208 5.02 -17.88 57.65
CA LYS A 208 3.70 -17.89 58.29
C LYS A 208 2.64 -18.06 57.22
N TRP A 209 1.61 -18.79 57.48
CA TRP A 209 0.46 -18.93 56.61
C TRP A 209 -0.84 -18.78 57.40
N GLN A 210 -1.81 -18.17 56.74
CA GLN A 210 -3.13 -17.93 57.28
C GLN A 210 -4.18 -18.24 56.20
N TYR A 211 -5.15 -19.10 56.56
CA TYR A 211 -6.37 -19.26 55.79
C TYR A 211 -7.48 -18.52 56.54
N ASN A 212 -7.98 -17.46 55.95
CA ASN A 212 -8.95 -16.59 56.64
C ASN A 212 -10.39 -17.02 56.33
N HIS A 213 -11.34 -16.39 57.01
CA HIS A 213 -12.76 -16.68 56.87
C HIS A 213 -13.37 -16.29 55.50
N ASN A 214 -12.63 -15.56 54.66
CA ASN A 214 -13.03 -15.24 53.28
C ASN A 214 -12.59 -16.30 52.29
N GLY A 215 -11.89 -17.32 52.70
CA GLY A 215 -11.35 -18.35 51.82
C GLY A 215 -9.99 -18.07 51.22
N GLU A 216 -9.31 -17.02 51.69
CA GLU A 216 -7.98 -16.60 51.21
C GLU A 216 -6.87 -17.35 51.92
N LEU A 217 -5.84 -17.75 51.14
CA LEU A 217 -4.61 -18.28 51.68
C LEU A 217 -3.51 -17.21 51.59
N VAL A 218 -3.10 -16.71 52.76
CA VAL A 218 -2.04 -15.70 52.89
C VAL A 218 -0.77 -16.32 53.43
N ILE A 219 0.35 -16.17 52.76
CA ILE A 219 1.65 -16.69 53.20
C ILE A 219 2.63 -15.51 53.32
N THR A 220 3.28 -15.38 54.43
CA THR A 220 4.31 -14.36 54.69
C THR A 220 5.66 -14.99 54.96
N GLY A 221 6.63 -14.71 54.13
CA GLY A 221 7.98 -15.24 54.22
C GLY A 221 8.62 -15.49 52.86
N ASP A 222 9.95 -15.36 52.80
CA ASP A 222 10.71 -15.61 51.55
C ASP A 222 10.75 -17.10 51.23
N ASN A 223 10.91 -17.40 49.90
CA ASN A 223 11.01 -18.78 49.39
C ASN A 223 9.76 -19.66 49.67
N ALA A 224 8.60 -19.07 49.82
CA ALA A 224 7.36 -19.80 50.01
C ALA A 224 6.95 -20.55 48.71
N THR A 225 6.47 -21.76 48.83
CA THR A 225 5.95 -22.53 47.69
C THR A 225 4.52 -22.99 47.98
N VAL A 226 3.63 -22.77 47.03
CA VAL A 226 2.23 -23.21 47.06
C VAL A 226 1.94 -24.13 45.89
N ASN A 227 1.37 -25.29 46.14
CA ASN A 227 0.90 -26.21 45.10
C ASN A 227 -0.64 -26.30 45.15
N ASN A 228 -1.32 -25.76 44.19
CA ASN A 228 -2.76 -25.80 44.01
C ASN A 228 -3.13 -26.90 43.02
N ASN A 229 -3.46 -28.10 43.53
CA ASN A 229 -3.78 -29.26 42.67
C ASN A 229 -5.26 -29.28 42.22
N GLY A 230 -6.10 -28.52 42.87
CA GLY A 230 -7.51 -28.43 42.56
C GLY A 230 -7.92 -27.16 41.89
N LYS A 231 -9.16 -27.05 41.46
CA LYS A 231 -9.72 -25.84 40.90
C LYS A 231 -9.74 -24.70 41.95
N THR A 232 -9.19 -23.48 41.59
CA THR A 232 -9.28 -22.27 42.43
C THR A 232 -10.39 -21.39 41.88
N THR A 233 -11.43 -21.04 42.65
CA THR A 233 -12.50 -20.09 42.30
C THR A 233 -12.47 -18.93 43.27
N VAL A 234 -12.36 -17.76 42.75
CA VAL A 234 -12.41 -16.51 43.52
C VAL A 234 -13.57 -15.68 42.97
N ASP A 235 -14.54 -15.34 43.84
CA ASP A 235 -15.69 -14.55 43.48
C ASP A 235 -15.92 -13.50 44.54
N GLY A 236 -15.76 -12.24 44.13
CA GLY A 236 -16.04 -11.12 45.02
C GLY A 236 -14.90 -10.13 45.15
N LYS A 237 -15.29 -8.87 45.33
CA LYS A 237 -14.36 -7.76 45.49
C LYS A 237 -13.45 -7.97 46.70
N ASP A 238 -12.17 -7.70 46.51
CA ASP A 238 -11.12 -7.79 47.53
C ASP A 238 -10.92 -9.26 48.07
N SER A 239 -11.36 -10.29 47.31
CA SER A 239 -11.10 -11.70 47.64
C SER A 239 -9.86 -12.19 46.90
N THR A 240 -8.95 -12.88 47.61
CA THR A 240 -7.73 -13.46 47.03
C THR A 240 -7.70 -14.96 47.20
N GLY A 241 -7.39 -15.72 46.17
CA GLY A 241 -7.24 -17.18 46.25
C GLY A 241 -5.98 -17.60 47.00
N THR A 242 -4.84 -17.14 46.55
CA THR A 242 -3.50 -17.35 47.12
C THR A 242 -2.72 -16.04 47.15
N GLU A 243 -2.27 -15.64 48.33
CA GLU A 243 -1.43 -14.48 48.54
C GLU A 243 -0.07 -14.90 49.14
N ILE A 244 1.05 -14.41 48.53
CA ILE A 244 2.40 -14.61 49.05
C ILE A 244 3.07 -13.27 49.27
N ASN A 245 3.48 -12.95 50.48
CA ASN A 245 4.21 -11.76 50.87
C ASN A 245 5.67 -12.12 51.21
N GLY A 246 6.52 -12.11 50.21
CA GLY A 246 7.95 -12.44 50.33
C GLY A 246 8.65 -12.67 48.99
N ASN A 247 9.97 -12.53 48.98
CA ASN A 247 10.78 -12.75 47.80
C ASN A 247 10.90 -14.24 47.43
N ASN A 248 11.13 -14.54 46.16
CA ASN A 248 11.22 -15.92 45.64
C ASN A 248 9.94 -16.77 45.92
N GLY A 249 8.78 -16.12 46.01
CA GLY A 249 7.51 -16.84 46.13
C GLY A 249 7.25 -17.71 44.90
N LYS A 250 6.77 -18.96 45.13
CA LYS A 250 6.41 -19.87 44.02
C LYS A 250 5.00 -20.42 44.17
N VAL A 251 4.20 -20.27 43.09
CA VAL A 251 2.87 -20.92 43.01
C VAL A 251 2.86 -21.88 41.83
N ILE A 252 2.42 -23.14 42.06
CA ILE A 252 2.15 -24.12 41.03
C ILE A 252 0.63 -24.36 41.05
N GLN A 253 -0.05 -23.89 39.99
CA GLN A 253 -1.50 -24.04 39.81
C GLN A 253 -1.77 -25.14 38.78
N ASP A 254 -1.90 -26.41 39.27
CA ASP A 254 -2.21 -27.56 38.39
C ASP A 254 -3.69 -27.63 38.01
N GLY A 255 -4.58 -27.12 38.85
CA GLY A 255 -6.02 -27.06 38.60
C GLY A 255 -6.44 -25.73 37.95
N ASP A 256 -7.69 -25.70 37.49
CA ASP A 256 -8.22 -24.49 36.83
C ASP A 256 -8.28 -23.29 37.79
N LEU A 257 -8.15 -22.10 37.25
CA LEU A 257 -8.23 -20.84 37.98
C LEU A 257 -9.38 -19.96 37.42
N ASP A 258 -10.47 -19.84 38.21
CA ASP A 258 -11.62 -19.05 37.85
C ASP A 258 -11.70 -17.83 38.78
N VAL A 259 -11.68 -16.60 38.22
CA VAL A 259 -11.70 -15.36 38.99
C VAL A 259 -12.79 -14.42 38.47
N SER A 260 -13.58 -13.87 39.38
CA SER A 260 -14.70 -12.99 39.05
C SER A 260 -14.99 -11.99 40.19
N GLY A 261 -15.87 -11.02 39.89
CA GLY A 261 -16.37 -10.12 40.92
C GLY A 261 -15.37 -9.12 41.51
N GLY A 262 -14.23 -8.89 40.82
CA GLY A 262 -13.15 -8.04 41.31
C GLY A 262 -12.21 -8.73 42.30
N GLY A 263 -12.05 -10.05 42.21
CA GLY A 263 -11.11 -10.82 43.03
C GLY A 263 -9.77 -11.07 42.35
N HIS A 264 -8.77 -11.55 43.15
CA HIS A 264 -7.44 -11.91 42.65
C HIS A 264 -7.23 -13.42 42.83
N GLY A 265 -6.88 -14.16 41.78
CA GLY A 265 -6.63 -15.59 41.86
C GLY A 265 -5.35 -15.89 42.61
N ILE A 266 -4.23 -15.37 42.14
CA ILE A 266 -2.90 -15.46 42.75
C ILE A 266 -2.33 -14.04 42.85
N ASP A 267 -1.87 -13.66 44.04
CA ASP A 267 -1.28 -12.34 44.34
C ASP A 267 0.06 -12.54 45.06
N ILE A 268 1.15 -12.06 44.47
CA ILE A 268 2.48 -12.21 45.07
C ILE A 268 3.15 -10.84 45.18
N THR A 269 3.53 -10.44 46.39
CA THR A 269 4.35 -9.24 46.59
C THR A 269 5.76 -9.67 46.99
N GLY A 270 6.71 -9.46 46.04
CA GLY A 270 8.12 -9.77 46.27
C GLY A 270 8.86 -10.11 44.98
N ASP A 271 10.16 -9.81 44.97
CA ASP A 271 11.02 -10.00 43.80
C ASP A 271 11.27 -11.50 43.51
N SER A 272 11.54 -11.78 42.23
CA SER A 272 11.90 -13.13 41.73
C SER A 272 10.80 -14.18 41.97
N ALA A 273 9.54 -13.74 41.96
CA ALA A 273 8.38 -14.62 42.07
C ALA A 273 8.24 -15.51 40.82
N THR A 274 7.69 -16.73 41.04
CA THR A 274 7.40 -17.64 39.93
C THR A 274 5.99 -18.19 40.06
N VAL A 275 5.19 -18.13 38.99
CA VAL A 275 3.90 -18.80 38.89
C VAL A 275 3.92 -19.79 37.72
N ASP A 276 3.67 -21.07 38.00
CA ASP A 276 3.48 -22.12 36.99
C ASP A 276 1.97 -22.46 36.92
N ASN A 277 1.22 -21.87 36.00
CA ASN A 277 -0.19 -22.19 35.79
C ASN A 277 -0.37 -23.22 34.66
N LYS A 278 -0.78 -24.42 35.00
CA LYS A 278 -1.02 -25.53 34.07
C LYS A 278 -2.50 -25.76 33.79
N GLY A 279 -3.37 -25.32 34.69
CA GLY A 279 -4.82 -25.37 34.50
C GLY A 279 -5.31 -24.26 33.58
N THR A 280 -6.56 -24.35 33.15
CA THR A 280 -7.21 -23.25 32.44
C THR A 280 -7.37 -22.04 33.36
N MET A 281 -7.25 -20.85 32.81
CA MET A 281 -7.49 -19.62 33.53
C MET A 281 -8.70 -18.89 32.93
N THR A 282 -9.71 -18.62 33.77
CA THR A 282 -10.89 -17.84 33.35
C THR A 282 -10.99 -16.61 34.24
N VAL A 283 -10.94 -15.43 33.67
CA VAL A 283 -11.06 -14.18 34.40
C VAL A 283 -12.21 -13.37 33.82
N THR A 284 -13.13 -12.97 34.69
CA THR A 284 -14.34 -12.29 34.28
C THR A 284 -14.62 -11.11 35.20
N ASP A 285 -15.15 -10.04 34.68
CA ASP A 285 -15.54 -8.83 35.38
C ASP A 285 -14.39 -7.86 35.70
N PRO A 286 -14.71 -6.55 35.76
CA PRO A 286 -13.73 -5.51 36.03
C PRO A 286 -13.04 -5.68 37.39
N GLU A 287 -11.79 -5.26 37.45
CA GLU A 287 -10.92 -5.41 38.62
C GLU A 287 -10.58 -6.88 39.00
N SER A 288 -11.06 -7.89 38.25
CA SER A 288 -10.67 -9.28 38.46
C SER A 288 -9.30 -9.58 37.84
N MET A 289 -8.39 -10.18 38.60
CA MET A 289 -7.05 -10.54 38.15
C MET A 289 -6.77 -12.03 38.37
N GLY A 290 -6.35 -12.71 37.33
CA GLY A 290 -5.97 -14.13 37.42
C GLY A 290 -4.71 -14.29 38.24
N ILE A 291 -3.62 -13.65 37.81
CA ILE A 291 -2.30 -13.64 38.43
C ILE A 291 -1.82 -12.21 38.54
N GLN A 292 -1.48 -11.76 39.74
CA GLN A 292 -0.83 -10.47 39.98
C GLN A 292 0.50 -10.68 40.70
N ILE A 293 1.55 -10.01 40.24
CA ILE A 293 2.86 -10.03 40.89
C ILE A 293 3.40 -8.61 40.98
N ASP A 294 3.69 -8.17 42.20
CA ASP A 294 4.32 -6.87 42.50
C ASP A 294 5.79 -7.12 42.90
N GLY A 295 6.68 -7.22 41.92
CA GLY A 295 8.10 -7.45 42.16
C GLY A 295 8.92 -7.63 40.89
N ASP A 296 10.21 -7.26 40.98
CA ASP A 296 11.15 -7.39 39.88
C ASP A 296 11.54 -8.84 39.60
N GLN A 297 11.93 -9.13 38.36
CA GLN A 297 12.41 -10.44 37.91
C GLN A 297 11.38 -11.57 38.07
N ALA A 298 10.09 -11.23 38.01
CA ALA A 298 9.01 -12.19 38.10
C ALA A 298 8.92 -13.08 36.84
N VAL A 299 8.49 -14.33 37.03
CA VAL A 299 8.26 -15.26 35.91
C VAL A 299 6.88 -15.89 36.06
N VAL A 300 6.05 -15.77 35.02
CA VAL A 300 4.77 -16.45 34.92
C VAL A 300 4.80 -17.43 33.74
N ASN A 301 4.48 -18.66 33.96
CA ASN A 301 4.35 -19.71 32.96
C ASN A 301 2.87 -20.13 32.86
N ASN A 302 2.16 -19.68 31.82
CA ASN A 302 0.78 -20.12 31.54
C ASN A 302 0.80 -21.23 30.49
N GLU A 303 0.70 -22.49 30.95
CA GLU A 303 0.63 -23.67 30.09
C GLU A 303 -0.81 -23.97 29.64
N GLY A 304 -1.79 -23.65 30.47
CA GLY A 304 -3.22 -23.82 30.18
C GLY A 304 -3.81 -22.72 29.33
N GLU A 305 -4.99 -22.98 28.76
CA GLU A 305 -5.74 -21.96 28.03
C GLU A 305 -6.18 -20.82 28.97
N SER A 306 -6.10 -19.57 28.51
CA SER A 306 -6.54 -18.40 29.25
C SER A 306 -7.72 -17.72 28.54
N THR A 307 -8.80 -17.48 29.27
CA THR A 307 -10.01 -16.78 28.77
C THR A 307 -10.30 -15.58 29.67
N ILE A 308 -10.20 -14.39 29.13
CA ILE A 308 -10.36 -13.13 29.87
C ILE A 308 -11.52 -12.34 29.26
N THR A 309 -12.48 -11.93 30.08
CA THR A 309 -13.68 -11.27 29.57
C THR A 309 -14.14 -10.14 30.48
N ASN A 310 -14.95 -9.21 29.90
CA ASN A 310 -15.68 -8.17 30.65
C ASN A 310 -14.79 -7.26 31.52
N GLY A 311 -13.58 -6.93 31.07
CA GLY A 311 -12.69 -6.02 31.80
C GLY A 311 -11.80 -6.70 32.86
N GLY A 312 -11.64 -8.03 32.80
CA GLY A 312 -10.69 -8.74 33.66
C GLY A 312 -9.26 -8.69 33.12
N THR A 313 -8.27 -8.95 33.98
CA THR A 313 -6.85 -9.08 33.61
C THR A 313 -6.37 -10.51 33.91
N GLY A 314 -5.84 -11.19 32.90
CA GLY A 314 -5.34 -12.57 33.04
C GLY A 314 -4.10 -12.60 33.93
N THR A 315 -3.03 -11.97 33.47
CA THR A 315 -1.74 -11.87 34.20
C THR A 315 -1.31 -10.40 34.27
N GLN A 316 -1.01 -9.88 35.44
CA GLN A 316 -0.39 -8.57 35.63
C GLN A 316 0.90 -8.69 36.41
N ILE A 317 1.98 -8.09 35.90
CA ILE A 317 3.28 -8.04 36.58
C ILE A 317 3.74 -6.58 36.68
N ASN A 318 3.90 -6.10 37.92
CA ASN A 318 4.36 -4.76 38.22
C ASN A 318 5.83 -4.81 38.68
N GLY A 319 6.76 -4.86 37.75
CA GLY A 319 8.19 -4.94 38.06
C GLY A 319 9.07 -5.03 36.82
N ASP A 320 10.34 -4.61 36.97
CA ASP A 320 11.34 -4.65 35.92
C ASP A 320 11.87 -6.09 35.68
N ASP A 321 12.39 -6.34 34.49
CA ASP A 321 12.96 -7.65 34.09
C ASP A 321 11.98 -8.82 34.16
N ALA A 322 10.69 -8.57 34.09
CA ALA A 322 9.64 -9.59 34.19
C ALA A 322 9.52 -10.46 32.93
N THR A 323 9.08 -11.71 33.09
CA THR A 323 8.83 -12.62 31.96
C THR A 323 7.48 -13.33 32.09
N ALA A 324 6.64 -13.28 31.06
CA ALA A 324 5.45 -14.10 30.93
C ALA A 324 5.57 -15.06 29.73
N ASN A 325 5.43 -16.35 29.98
CA ASN A 325 5.47 -17.41 28.98
C ASN A 325 4.05 -17.99 28.84
N ASN A 326 3.39 -17.74 27.73
CA ASN A 326 2.04 -18.22 27.45
C ASN A 326 2.08 -19.33 26.39
N SER A 327 2.12 -20.58 26.79
CA SER A 327 2.11 -21.72 25.87
C SER A 327 0.71 -22.22 25.53
N GLY A 328 -0.27 -21.92 26.37
CA GLY A 328 -1.68 -22.15 26.09
C GLY A 328 -2.28 -21.04 25.22
N LYS A 329 -3.43 -21.32 24.61
CA LYS A 329 -4.20 -20.30 23.89
C LYS A 329 -4.67 -19.20 24.85
N THR A 330 -4.52 -17.95 24.44
CA THR A 330 -5.05 -16.78 25.14
C THR A 330 -6.22 -16.18 24.34
N THR A 331 -7.39 -16.09 24.97
CA THR A 331 -8.59 -15.46 24.40
C THR A 331 -8.97 -14.28 25.27
N VAL A 332 -9.06 -13.09 24.67
CA VAL A 332 -9.44 -11.85 25.34
C VAL A 332 -10.68 -11.28 24.64
N ASP A 333 -11.78 -11.14 25.37
CA ASP A 333 -13.03 -10.63 24.82
C ASP A 333 -13.68 -9.62 25.74
N GLY A 334 -13.83 -8.43 25.25
CA GLY A 334 -14.53 -7.36 25.94
C GLY A 334 -13.68 -6.17 26.30
N LYS A 335 -14.34 -5.03 26.36
CA LYS A 335 -13.69 -3.75 26.64
C LYS A 335 -12.91 -3.78 27.96
N ASP A 336 -11.74 -3.20 27.93
CA ASP A 336 -10.81 -3.11 29.08
C ASP A 336 -10.35 -4.47 29.62
N SER A 337 -10.54 -5.59 28.84
CA SER A 337 -9.97 -6.89 29.20
C SER A 337 -8.52 -6.99 28.74
N THR A 338 -7.61 -7.53 29.57
CA THR A 338 -6.20 -7.69 29.22
C THR A 338 -5.72 -9.11 29.46
N GLY A 339 -5.09 -9.74 28.47
CA GLY A 339 -4.53 -11.08 28.58
C GLY A 339 -3.31 -11.10 29.49
N THR A 340 -2.25 -10.41 29.09
CA THR A 340 -1.01 -10.26 29.85
C THR A 340 -0.60 -8.78 29.89
N GLU A 341 -0.41 -8.25 31.09
CA GLU A 341 0.03 -6.89 31.33
C GLU A 341 1.37 -6.89 32.09
N ILE A 342 2.35 -6.13 31.63
CA ILE A 342 3.63 -5.93 32.32
C ILE A 342 3.90 -4.44 32.48
N ASN A 343 4.00 -3.99 33.71
CA ASN A 343 4.30 -2.60 34.07
C ASN A 343 5.74 -2.50 34.57
N GLY A 344 6.70 -2.43 33.69
CA GLY A 344 8.13 -2.34 34.03
C GLY A 344 9.04 -2.45 32.83
N ASN A 345 10.29 -1.98 32.99
CA ASN A 345 11.29 -2.01 31.92
C ASN A 345 11.83 -3.43 31.69
N ASN A 346 12.29 -3.69 30.47
CA ASN A 346 12.81 -5.00 30.05
C ASN A 346 11.77 -6.11 30.18
N GLY A 347 10.50 -5.80 30.17
CA GLY A 347 9.43 -6.78 30.19
C GLY A 347 9.53 -7.75 28.99
N LYS A 348 9.31 -9.04 29.22
CA LYS A 348 9.33 -10.04 28.16
C LYS A 348 8.08 -10.89 28.15
N VAL A 349 7.42 -11.02 27.00
CA VAL A 349 6.32 -11.96 26.79
C VAL A 349 6.71 -12.95 25.67
N ILE A 350 6.52 -14.24 25.93
CA ILE A 350 6.63 -15.30 24.93
C ILE A 350 5.23 -15.90 24.78
N GLN A 351 4.62 -15.68 23.64
CA GLN A 351 3.30 -16.21 23.29
C GLN A 351 3.45 -17.36 22.29
N ASP A 352 3.62 -18.58 22.79
CA ASP A 352 3.72 -19.80 21.96
C ASP A 352 2.34 -20.30 21.50
N GLY A 353 1.28 -20.09 22.32
CA GLY A 353 -0.10 -20.41 21.97
C GLY A 353 -0.77 -19.32 21.13
N ASP A 354 -1.91 -19.65 20.52
CA ASP A 354 -2.68 -18.67 19.74
C ASP A 354 -3.20 -17.53 20.62
N LEU A 355 -3.28 -16.33 20.05
CA LEU A 355 -3.77 -15.11 20.68
C LEU A 355 -5.01 -14.60 19.94
N ASP A 356 -6.19 -14.75 20.55
CA ASP A 356 -7.46 -14.25 20.00
C ASP A 356 -7.95 -13.06 20.82
N VAL A 357 -8.14 -11.89 20.18
CA VAL A 357 -8.54 -10.64 20.85
C VAL A 357 -9.77 -10.04 20.17
N SER A 358 -10.79 -9.72 20.97
CA SER A 358 -12.03 -9.14 20.48
C SER A 358 -12.70 -8.21 21.49
N GLY A 359 -13.74 -7.51 21.04
CA GLY A 359 -14.59 -6.72 21.94
C GLY A 359 -13.92 -5.50 22.57
N GLY A 360 -12.80 -5.02 22.03
CA GLY A 360 -12.03 -3.91 22.59
C GLY A 360 -11.08 -4.32 23.71
N GLY A 361 -10.62 -5.57 23.71
CA GLY A 361 -9.62 -6.08 24.66
C GLY A 361 -8.18 -5.91 24.16
N HIS A 362 -7.21 -6.11 25.07
CA HIS A 362 -5.77 -6.11 24.79
C HIS A 362 -5.20 -7.51 25.06
N GLY A 363 -4.57 -8.14 24.08
CA GLY A 363 -3.95 -9.44 24.25
C GLY A 363 -2.73 -9.38 25.16
N ILE A 364 -1.75 -8.57 24.78
CA ILE A 364 -0.52 -8.28 25.53
C ILE A 364 -0.38 -6.76 25.62
N ASP A 365 -0.18 -6.26 26.82
CA ASP A 365 0.01 -4.82 27.12
C ASP A 365 1.26 -4.63 27.97
N ILE A 366 2.24 -3.88 27.48
CA ILE A 366 3.49 -3.63 28.20
C ILE A 366 3.75 -2.13 28.29
N THR A 367 3.87 -1.62 29.51
CA THR A 367 4.31 -0.25 29.75
C THR A 367 5.73 -0.27 30.31
N GLY A 368 6.70 0.07 29.47
CA GLY A 368 8.11 0.13 29.88
C GLY A 368 9.08 0.00 28.72
N ASP A 369 10.25 0.60 28.89
CA ASP A 369 11.29 0.62 27.87
C ASP A 369 11.95 -0.75 27.67
N SER A 370 12.44 -0.98 26.46
CA SER A 370 13.19 -2.19 26.09
C SER A 370 12.39 -3.50 26.22
N ALA A 371 11.10 -3.39 26.09
CA ALA A 371 10.20 -4.55 26.10
C ALA A 371 10.43 -5.48 24.91
N THR A 372 10.20 -6.78 25.11
CA THR A 372 10.29 -7.76 24.02
C THR A 372 9.06 -8.68 24.04
N VAL A 373 8.40 -8.81 22.90
CA VAL A 373 7.33 -9.80 22.68
C VAL A 373 7.75 -10.77 21.57
N ASP A 374 7.78 -12.08 21.90
CA ASP A 374 8.00 -13.14 20.93
C ASP A 374 6.66 -13.89 20.74
N ASN A 375 5.89 -13.54 19.70
CA ASN A 375 4.64 -14.22 19.36
C ASN A 375 4.87 -15.28 18.28
N LYS A 376 4.73 -16.57 18.65
CA LYS A 376 4.87 -17.70 17.73
C LYS A 376 3.55 -18.34 17.36
N GLY A 377 2.51 -18.12 18.16
CA GLY A 377 1.16 -18.55 17.85
C GLY A 377 0.51 -17.66 16.80
N THR A 378 -0.62 -18.10 16.25
CA THR A 378 -1.43 -17.24 15.40
C THR A 378 -2.04 -16.09 16.22
N MET A 379 -2.15 -14.92 15.61
CA MET A 379 -2.79 -13.77 16.23
C MET A 379 -4.06 -13.41 15.45
N THR A 380 -5.20 -13.43 16.13
CA THR A 380 -6.48 -12.99 15.55
C THR A 380 -7.00 -11.81 16.35
N VAL A 381 -7.17 -10.65 15.68
CA VAL A 381 -7.69 -9.44 16.32
C VAL A 381 -8.93 -8.99 15.57
N THR A 382 -10.01 -8.82 16.30
CA THR A 382 -11.31 -8.50 15.71
C THR A 382 -12.01 -7.40 16.52
N ASP A 383 -12.70 -6.53 15.88
CA ASP A 383 -13.46 -5.43 16.46
C ASP A 383 -12.66 -4.18 16.83
N PRO A 384 -13.30 -3.00 16.77
CA PRO A 384 -12.66 -1.74 17.10
C PRO A 384 -12.13 -1.70 18.54
N GLU A 385 -11.05 -0.97 18.73
CA GLU A 385 -10.34 -0.84 20.01
C GLU A 385 -9.68 -2.14 20.51
N SER A 386 -9.79 -3.29 19.77
CA SER A 386 -9.07 -4.53 20.10
C SER A 386 -7.61 -4.44 19.66
N MET A 387 -6.68 -4.77 20.55
CA MET A 387 -5.24 -4.78 20.28
C MET A 387 -4.63 -6.15 20.61
N GLY A 388 -3.93 -6.72 19.63
CA GLY A 388 -3.20 -7.98 19.85
C GLY A 388 -2.05 -7.76 20.81
N ILE A 389 -1.12 -6.88 20.46
CA ILE A 389 0.06 -6.51 21.23
C ILE A 389 0.14 -4.99 21.29
N GLN A 390 0.21 -4.42 22.49
CA GLN A 390 0.46 -3.01 22.74
C GLN A 390 1.73 -2.85 23.58
N ILE A 391 2.60 -1.91 23.19
CA ILE A 391 3.79 -1.57 23.97
C ILE A 391 3.93 -0.04 24.05
N ASP A 392 3.95 0.48 25.25
CA ASP A 392 4.18 1.91 25.53
C ASP A 392 5.60 2.08 26.12
N GLY A 393 6.61 2.10 25.25
CA GLY A 393 8.01 2.26 25.69
C GLY A 393 9.00 2.31 24.53
N ASP A 394 10.13 2.98 24.78
CA ASP A 394 11.21 3.11 23.80
C ASP A 394 11.98 1.81 23.63
N GLN A 395 12.58 1.61 22.47
CA GLN A 395 13.43 0.47 22.14
C GLN A 395 12.72 -0.91 22.25
N ALA A 396 11.41 -0.89 22.06
CA ALA A 396 10.61 -2.12 22.07
C ALA A 396 10.90 -3.01 20.85
N VAL A 397 10.81 -4.32 21.06
CA VAL A 397 10.95 -5.32 19.98
C VAL A 397 9.77 -6.29 20.00
N VAL A 398 9.07 -6.38 18.89
CA VAL A 398 8.02 -7.40 18.68
C VAL A 398 8.45 -8.34 17.57
N ASN A 399 8.44 -9.64 17.83
CA ASN A 399 8.70 -10.69 16.85
C ASN A 399 7.40 -11.49 16.64
N ASN A 400 6.71 -11.28 15.54
CA ASN A 400 5.54 -12.05 15.13
C ASN A 400 5.98 -13.16 14.16
N GLU A 401 6.17 -14.37 14.69
CA GLU A 401 6.54 -15.53 13.89
C GLU A 401 5.29 -16.24 13.32
N GLY A 402 4.17 -16.21 14.03
CA GLY A 402 2.90 -16.77 13.61
C GLY A 402 2.12 -15.85 12.65
N ASP A 403 1.14 -16.43 11.95
CA ASP A 403 0.27 -15.64 11.07
C ASP A 403 -0.62 -14.69 11.89
N SER A 404 -0.85 -13.50 11.35
CA SER A 404 -1.70 -12.48 11.97
C SER A 404 -2.91 -12.18 11.09
N SER A 405 -4.10 -12.18 11.69
CA SER A 405 -5.37 -11.85 11.03
C SER A 405 -6.09 -10.75 11.80
N ILE A 406 -6.19 -9.58 11.20
CA ILE A 406 -6.74 -8.38 11.83
C ILE A 406 -7.97 -7.92 11.04
N THR A 407 -9.12 -7.78 11.72
CA THR A 407 -10.38 -7.48 11.05
C THR A 407 -11.23 -6.48 11.83
N ASN A 408 -12.17 -5.84 11.11
CA ASN A 408 -13.22 -4.99 11.70
C ASN A 408 -12.72 -3.84 12.59
N GLY A 409 -11.57 -3.24 12.27
CA GLY A 409 -11.04 -2.09 13.03
C GLY A 409 -10.13 -2.47 14.21
N GLY A 410 -9.66 -3.71 14.28
CA GLY A 410 -8.66 -4.13 15.26
C GLY A 410 -7.24 -3.69 14.89
N THR A 411 -6.33 -3.67 15.87
CA THR A 411 -4.89 -3.44 15.67
C THR A 411 -4.09 -4.67 16.10
N GLY A 412 -3.30 -5.22 15.19
CA GLY A 412 -2.48 -6.40 15.48
C GLY A 412 -1.38 -6.09 16.48
N THR A 413 -0.47 -5.20 16.12
CA THR A 413 0.64 -4.74 16.98
C THR A 413 0.67 -3.21 16.97
N GLN A 414 0.70 -2.59 18.14
CA GLN A 414 0.91 -1.15 18.32
C GLN A 414 2.11 -0.91 19.24
N ILE A 415 3.03 -0.06 18.82
CA ILE A 415 4.19 0.35 19.62
C ILE A 415 4.24 1.87 19.70
N ASN A 416 4.13 2.42 20.89
CA ASN A 416 4.19 3.84 21.16
C ASN A 416 5.55 4.19 21.81
N GLY A 417 6.60 4.28 21.00
CA GLY A 417 7.94 4.59 21.49
C GLY A 417 8.96 4.77 20.38
N ASP A 418 10.05 5.49 20.69
CA ASP A 418 11.16 5.72 19.78
C ASP A 418 12.06 4.46 19.64
N ASP A 419 12.75 4.35 18.53
CA ASP A 419 13.68 3.25 18.23
C ASP A 419 13.04 1.85 18.28
N ALA A 420 11.74 1.74 18.07
CA ALA A 420 10.99 0.49 18.10
C ALA A 420 11.23 -0.40 16.87
N THR A 421 11.12 -1.71 17.03
CA THR A 421 11.24 -2.68 15.94
C THR A 421 10.14 -3.74 15.97
N ALA A 422 9.44 -3.92 14.86
CA ALA A 422 8.52 -5.03 14.64
C ALA A 422 9.05 -5.95 13.52
N ASN A 423 9.20 -7.22 13.82
CA ASN A 423 9.63 -8.28 12.89
C ASN A 423 8.47 -9.23 12.63
N ASN A 424 7.88 -9.18 11.45
CA ASN A 424 6.76 -10.02 11.06
C ASN A 424 7.23 -11.09 10.06
N THR A 425 7.48 -12.32 10.55
CA THR A 425 7.90 -13.43 9.69
C THR A 425 6.72 -14.30 9.26
N GLY A 426 5.63 -14.30 10.00
CA GLY A 426 4.35 -14.87 9.60
C GLY A 426 3.61 -14.00 8.59
N LYS A 427 2.59 -14.57 7.95
CA LYS A 427 1.71 -13.83 7.07
C LYS A 427 0.86 -12.84 7.86
N THR A 428 0.76 -11.58 7.40
CA THR A 428 -0.15 -10.58 7.96
C THR A 428 -1.32 -10.35 7.00
N THR A 429 -2.53 -10.57 7.48
CA THR A 429 -3.78 -10.31 6.73
C THR A 429 -4.58 -9.24 7.47
N VAL A 430 -4.88 -8.15 6.79
CA VAL A 430 -5.66 -7.03 7.33
C VAL A 430 -6.90 -6.83 6.47
N ASP A 431 -8.09 -6.98 7.05
CA ASP A 431 -9.34 -6.83 6.33
C ASP A 431 -10.35 -6.00 7.11
N GLY A 432 -10.72 -4.91 6.53
CA GLY A 432 -11.75 -4.05 7.10
C GLY A 432 -11.28 -2.65 7.44
N LYS A 433 -12.21 -1.73 7.38
CA LYS A 433 -11.96 -0.32 7.64
C LYS A 433 -11.38 -0.09 9.04
N ASP A 434 -10.40 0.77 9.10
CA ASP A 434 -9.70 1.14 10.34
C ASP A 434 -8.96 -0.03 11.02
N SER A 435 -8.77 -1.19 10.33
CA SER A 435 -7.92 -2.28 10.80
C SER A 435 -6.45 -1.99 10.50
N THR A 436 -5.54 -2.25 11.46
CA THR A 436 -4.10 -2.03 11.28
C THR A 436 -3.30 -3.29 11.66
N GLY A 437 -2.43 -3.73 10.77
CA GLY A 437 -1.55 -4.87 11.03
C GLY A 437 -0.49 -4.54 12.07
N THR A 438 0.39 -3.61 11.74
CA THR A 438 1.46 -3.10 12.62
C THR A 438 1.47 -1.58 12.61
N GLU A 439 1.38 -0.99 13.77
CA GLU A 439 1.42 0.46 14.00
C GLU A 439 2.60 0.84 14.88
N ILE A 440 3.41 1.82 14.48
CA ILE A 440 4.49 2.37 15.30
C ILE A 440 4.35 3.89 15.39
N ASN A 441 4.19 4.39 16.59
CA ASN A 441 4.06 5.81 16.90
C ASN A 441 5.33 6.31 17.62
N GLY A 442 6.39 6.54 16.87
CA GLY A 442 7.66 7.01 17.41
C GLY A 442 8.73 7.18 16.32
N ASN A 443 9.78 7.95 16.64
CA ASN A 443 10.89 8.19 15.71
C ASN A 443 11.78 6.96 15.57
N ASN A 444 12.41 6.82 14.40
CA ASN A 444 13.28 5.69 14.06
C ASN A 444 12.56 4.32 14.13
N GLY A 445 11.25 4.31 13.98
CA GLY A 445 10.47 3.08 13.93
C GLY A 445 10.94 2.17 12.80
N LYS A 446 11.06 0.88 13.06
CA LYS A 446 11.47 -0.12 12.06
C LYS A 446 10.48 -1.28 11.98
N VAL A 447 10.01 -1.60 10.78
CA VAL A 447 9.26 -2.82 10.50
C VAL A 447 10.02 -3.69 9.49
N ILE A 448 10.18 -4.97 9.80
CA ILE A 448 10.67 -6.00 8.88
C ILE A 448 9.52 -6.95 8.61
N GLN A 449 9.01 -6.95 7.39
CA GLN A 449 7.93 -7.81 6.94
C GLN A 449 8.50 -8.90 6.02
N ASP A 450 8.93 -10.03 6.61
CA ASP A 450 9.44 -11.18 5.86
C ASP A 450 8.29 -12.07 5.31
N GLY A 451 7.16 -12.14 6.02
CA GLY A 451 5.95 -12.83 5.58
C GLY A 451 5.12 -12.01 4.58
N ASP A 452 4.18 -12.67 3.90
CA ASP A 452 3.28 -11.97 2.97
C ASP A 452 2.38 -10.96 3.70
N LEU A 453 2.06 -9.86 3.05
CA LEU A 453 1.18 -8.80 3.53
C LEU A 453 -0.04 -8.67 2.62
N ASP A 454 -1.20 -9.10 3.10
CA ASP A 454 -2.47 -8.98 2.39
C ASP A 454 -3.37 -7.93 3.07
N VAL A 455 -3.76 -6.89 2.34
CA VAL A 455 -4.57 -5.78 2.88
C VAL A 455 -5.81 -5.55 2.02
N SER A 456 -6.96 -5.47 2.68
CA SER A 456 -8.26 -5.28 2.01
C SER A 456 -9.25 -4.53 2.89
N GLY A 457 -10.39 -4.16 2.30
CA GLY A 457 -11.51 -3.59 3.05
C GLY A 457 -11.28 -2.21 3.66
N GLY A 458 -10.24 -1.48 3.21
CA GLY A 458 -9.87 -0.17 3.77
C GLY A 458 -8.98 -0.26 5.02
N GLY A 459 -8.24 -1.36 5.18
CA GLY A 459 -7.26 -1.54 6.25
C GLY A 459 -5.86 -1.03 5.90
N HIS A 460 -5.00 -0.91 6.91
CA HIS A 460 -3.58 -0.55 6.79
C HIS A 460 -2.71 -1.73 7.22
N GLY A 461 -1.81 -2.19 6.35
CA GLY A 461 -0.90 -3.28 6.68
C GLY A 461 0.15 -2.86 7.70
N ILE A 462 0.90 -1.82 7.38
CA ILE A 462 1.90 -1.17 8.23
C ILE A 462 1.62 0.32 8.26
N ASP A 463 1.55 0.91 9.45
CA ASP A 463 1.33 2.33 9.67
C ASP A 463 2.39 2.89 10.63
N ILE A 464 3.19 3.86 10.19
CA ILE A 464 4.24 4.44 11.02
C ILE A 464 4.13 5.97 11.07
N THR A 465 4.01 6.52 12.26
CA THR A 465 4.03 7.96 12.49
C THR A 465 5.28 8.33 13.28
N GLY A 466 6.19 9.04 12.67
CA GLY A 466 7.43 9.48 13.32
C GLY A 466 8.60 9.54 12.35
N ASP A 467 9.52 10.48 12.56
CA ASP A 467 10.63 10.75 11.64
C ASP A 467 11.62 9.59 11.51
N SER A 468 12.19 9.46 10.32
CA SER A 468 13.25 8.49 10.02
C SER A 468 12.81 7.01 10.10
N ALA A 469 11.55 6.74 9.81
CA ALA A 469 11.00 5.39 9.76
C ALA A 469 11.66 4.53 8.67
N THR A 470 11.75 3.23 8.92
CA THR A 470 12.25 2.26 7.94
C THR A 470 11.33 1.04 7.85
N VAL A 471 10.90 0.68 6.66
CA VAL A 471 10.19 -0.57 6.39
C VAL A 471 11.00 -1.41 5.40
N ASP A 472 11.31 -2.65 5.79
CA ASP A 472 11.93 -3.66 4.93
C ASP A 472 10.87 -4.74 4.62
N ASN A 473 10.18 -4.66 3.49
CA ASN A 473 9.20 -5.65 3.05
C ASN A 473 9.83 -6.64 2.07
N LYS A 474 9.99 -7.91 2.49
CA LYS A 474 10.53 -9.00 1.68
C LYS A 474 9.46 -9.99 1.21
N GLY A 475 8.34 -10.04 1.91
CA GLY A 475 7.18 -10.82 1.49
C GLY A 475 6.45 -10.19 0.32
N THR A 476 5.55 -10.95 -0.30
CA THR A 476 4.65 -10.37 -1.31
C THR A 476 3.66 -9.42 -0.63
N MET A 477 3.32 -8.35 -1.33
CA MET A 477 2.32 -7.39 -0.87
C MET A 477 1.12 -7.41 -1.81
N THR A 478 -0.05 -7.71 -1.27
CA THR A 478 -1.33 -7.67 -2.00
C THR A 478 -2.22 -6.62 -1.35
N VAL A 479 -2.61 -5.60 -2.11
CA VAL A 479 -3.50 -4.55 -1.63
C VAL A 479 -4.72 -4.48 -2.53
N THR A 480 -5.89 -4.58 -1.94
CA THR A 480 -7.14 -4.64 -2.68
C THR A 480 -8.18 -3.72 -2.03
N ASP A 481 -9.00 -3.09 -2.83
CA ASP A 481 -10.08 -2.21 -2.42
C ASP A 481 -9.66 -0.78 -2.06
N PRO A 482 -10.57 0.19 -2.28
CA PRO A 482 -10.31 1.59 -1.96
C PRO A 482 -10.02 1.82 -0.47
N GLU A 483 -9.22 2.81 -0.18
CA GLU A 483 -8.75 3.16 1.17
C GLU A 483 -7.84 2.10 1.83
N SER A 484 -7.56 0.93 1.16
CA SER A 484 -6.59 -0.05 1.65
C SER A 484 -5.16 0.41 1.37
N MET A 485 -4.29 0.36 2.38
CA MET A 485 -2.88 0.73 2.26
C MET A 485 -1.97 -0.41 2.75
N GLY A 486 -1.04 -0.80 1.89
CA GLY A 486 -0.05 -1.81 2.27
C GLY A 486 0.88 -1.26 3.33
N ILE A 487 1.56 -0.17 3.02
CA ILE A 487 2.49 0.54 3.90
C ILE A 487 2.14 2.03 3.86
N GLN A 488 1.85 2.61 5.02
CA GLN A 488 1.67 4.05 5.21
C GLN A 488 2.73 4.58 6.17
N ILE A 489 3.36 5.69 5.81
CA ILE A 489 4.36 6.33 6.66
C ILE A 489 4.15 7.85 6.66
N ASP A 490 3.86 8.42 7.80
CA ASP A 490 3.75 9.85 8.03
C ASP A 490 5.04 10.39 8.67
N SER A 491 6.10 10.51 7.85
CA SER A 491 7.46 10.71 8.36
C SER A 491 8.37 11.38 7.33
N ASP A 492 9.15 12.38 7.79
CA ASP A 492 10.29 12.87 7.01
C ASP A 492 11.44 11.83 7.02
N LYS A 493 12.15 11.72 5.89
CA LYS A 493 13.28 10.82 5.70
C LYS A 493 12.97 9.33 5.86
N ALA A 494 11.73 8.98 5.61
CA ALA A 494 11.32 7.58 5.59
C ALA A 494 12.06 6.78 4.51
N ILE A 495 12.31 5.51 4.80
CA ILE A 495 12.87 4.56 3.84
C ILE A 495 11.96 3.33 3.77
N VAL A 496 11.47 3.02 2.59
CA VAL A 496 10.74 1.78 2.32
C VAL A 496 11.55 0.94 1.32
N ASN A 497 11.83 -0.30 1.66
CA ASN A 497 12.48 -1.28 0.80
C ASN A 497 11.47 -2.39 0.49
N ASN A 498 10.88 -2.39 -0.69
CA ASN A 498 10.01 -3.45 -1.18
C ASN A 498 10.84 -4.43 -2.02
N GLU A 499 11.27 -5.54 -1.40
CA GLU A 499 12.02 -6.59 -2.09
C GLU A 499 11.10 -7.63 -2.72
N GLY A 500 9.94 -7.88 -2.12
CA GLY A 500 8.90 -8.78 -2.64
C GLY A 500 8.05 -8.16 -3.74
N ASP A 501 7.35 -9.01 -4.49
CA ASP A 501 6.42 -8.55 -5.51
C ASP A 501 5.20 -7.85 -4.88
N SER A 502 4.73 -6.80 -5.53
CA SER A 502 3.56 -6.03 -5.07
C SER A 502 2.44 -6.09 -6.10
N SER A 503 1.22 -6.39 -5.64
CA SER A 503 0.00 -6.43 -6.46
C SER A 503 -1.06 -5.53 -5.84
N ILE A 504 -1.36 -4.43 -6.50
CA ILE A 504 -2.29 -3.41 -6.02
C ILE A 504 -3.48 -3.31 -6.97
N THR A 505 -4.70 -3.47 -6.44
CA THR A 505 -5.89 -3.54 -7.27
C THR A 505 -7.04 -2.73 -6.70
N ASN A 506 -8.01 -2.40 -7.57
CA ASN A 506 -9.31 -1.82 -7.17
C ASN A 506 -9.22 -0.53 -6.31
N GLY A 507 -8.24 0.32 -6.54
CA GLY A 507 -8.11 1.59 -5.81
C GLY A 507 -7.33 1.52 -4.49
N GLY A 508 -6.63 0.43 -4.24
CA GLY A 508 -5.70 0.32 -3.11
C GLY A 508 -4.40 1.08 -3.35
N THR A 509 -3.66 1.39 -2.29
CA THR A 509 -2.31 1.99 -2.34
C THR A 509 -1.28 1.02 -1.76
N GLY A 510 -0.27 0.69 -2.54
CA GLY A 510 0.80 -0.21 -2.10
C GLY A 510 1.64 0.41 -0.99
N THR A 511 2.31 1.52 -1.30
CA THR A 511 3.13 2.29 -0.36
C THR A 511 2.77 3.76 -0.45
N GLN A 512 2.44 4.39 0.66
CA GLN A 512 2.25 5.83 0.78
C GLN A 512 3.21 6.43 1.79
N ILE A 513 3.91 7.50 1.42
CA ILE A 513 4.82 8.21 2.31
C ILE A 513 4.47 9.71 2.31
N ASN A 514 4.06 10.23 3.46
CA ASN A 514 3.68 11.62 3.66
C ASN A 514 4.81 12.37 4.38
N GLY A 515 5.92 12.63 3.71
CA GLY A 515 7.05 13.33 4.31
C GLY A 515 8.12 13.75 3.30
N ASP A 516 8.93 14.75 3.68
CA ASP A 516 10.03 15.25 2.86
C ASP A 516 11.26 14.30 2.91
N GLU A 517 12.05 14.30 1.86
CA GLU A 517 13.30 13.52 1.74
C GLU A 517 13.10 12.00 1.85
N ALA A 518 11.89 11.51 1.57
CA ALA A 518 11.54 10.10 1.62
C ALA A 518 12.16 9.28 0.47
N THR A 519 12.40 7.99 0.71
CA THR A 519 12.94 7.08 -0.32
C THR A 519 12.14 5.77 -0.35
N ALA A 520 11.66 5.39 -1.51
CA ALA A 520 11.08 4.07 -1.77
C ALA A 520 11.96 3.29 -2.76
N ASN A 521 12.43 2.10 -2.37
CA ASN A 521 13.23 1.19 -3.19
C ASN A 521 12.39 -0.04 -3.51
N ASN A 522 11.95 -0.19 -4.74
CA ASN A 522 11.12 -1.29 -5.21
C ASN A 522 11.96 -2.24 -6.08
N SER A 523 12.48 -3.32 -5.50
CA SER A 523 13.25 -4.32 -6.24
C SER A 523 12.42 -5.52 -6.72
N GLY A 524 11.27 -5.78 -6.08
CA GLY A 524 10.26 -6.70 -6.58
C GLY A 524 9.45 -6.13 -7.73
N LYS A 525 8.71 -6.98 -8.42
CA LYS A 525 7.78 -6.56 -9.46
C LYS A 525 6.59 -5.83 -8.84
N THR A 526 6.22 -4.68 -9.40
CA THR A 526 5.01 -3.93 -9.01
C THR A 526 3.94 -4.05 -10.10
N ILE A 527 2.78 -4.56 -9.74
CA ILE A 527 1.60 -4.64 -10.60
C ILE A 527 0.52 -3.74 -10.02
N VAL A 528 0.02 -2.80 -10.82
CA VAL A 528 -1.06 -1.89 -10.44
C VAL A 528 -2.20 -2.06 -11.45
N ASP A 529 -3.36 -2.54 -11.00
CA ASP A 529 -4.51 -2.79 -11.87
C ASP A 529 -5.80 -2.25 -11.28
N GLY A 530 -6.34 -1.27 -11.90
CA GLY A 530 -7.63 -0.71 -11.53
C GLY A 530 -7.61 0.78 -11.26
N LYS A 531 -8.77 1.37 -11.45
CA LYS A 531 -8.95 2.80 -11.27
C LYS A 531 -8.60 3.24 -9.86
N ASP A 532 -7.86 4.34 -9.77
CA ASP A 532 -7.42 4.95 -8.52
C ASP A 532 -6.47 4.04 -7.69
N ALA A 533 -5.98 2.91 -8.24
CA ALA A 533 -4.95 2.09 -7.59
C ALA A 533 -3.56 2.75 -7.75
N THR A 534 -2.75 2.79 -6.69
CA THR A 534 -1.41 3.39 -6.72
C THR A 534 -0.36 2.44 -6.16
N GLY A 535 0.72 2.23 -6.92
CA GLY A 535 1.83 1.39 -6.49
C GLY A 535 2.63 2.03 -5.37
N THR A 536 3.26 3.16 -5.65
CA THR A 536 4.04 3.97 -4.69
C THR A 536 3.64 5.43 -4.79
N GLU A 537 3.25 6.02 -3.68
CA GLU A 537 2.86 7.43 -3.55
C GLU A 537 3.79 8.14 -2.57
N ILE A 538 4.33 9.30 -2.95
CA ILE A 538 5.13 10.14 -2.07
C ILE A 538 4.58 11.57 -2.07
N ASN A 539 4.08 12.02 -0.93
CA ASN A 539 3.51 13.34 -0.72
C ASN A 539 4.49 14.24 0.05
N GLY A 540 5.63 14.55 -0.54
CA GLY A 540 6.65 15.39 0.07
C GLY A 540 7.73 15.81 -0.91
N ASN A 541 8.50 16.85 -0.55
CA ASN A 541 9.58 17.36 -1.39
C ASN A 541 10.82 16.49 -1.34
N ASN A 542 11.60 16.49 -2.40
CA ASN A 542 12.82 15.69 -2.54
C ASN A 542 12.56 14.18 -2.40
N GLY A 543 11.34 13.73 -2.68
CA GLY A 543 10.99 12.32 -2.70
C GLY A 543 11.82 11.55 -3.73
N LYS A 544 12.24 10.34 -3.38
CA LYS A 544 12.99 9.47 -4.28
C LYS A 544 12.36 8.11 -4.41
N VAL A 545 12.16 7.63 -5.64
CA VAL A 545 11.76 6.25 -5.93
C VAL A 545 12.85 5.59 -6.79
N ILE A 546 13.28 4.40 -6.39
CA ILE A 546 14.14 3.52 -7.18
C ILE A 546 13.31 2.29 -7.53
N GLN A 547 12.96 2.13 -8.78
CA GLN A 547 12.20 1.00 -9.31
C GLN A 547 13.15 0.06 -10.07
N ASP A 548 13.76 -0.88 -9.36
CA ASP A 548 14.65 -1.89 -9.97
C ASP A 548 13.86 -3.07 -10.58
N GLY A 549 12.70 -3.41 -9.99
CA GLY A 549 11.78 -4.42 -10.52
C GLY A 549 10.89 -3.89 -11.65
N ASP A 550 10.24 -4.79 -12.37
CA ASP A 550 9.31 -4.42 -13.44
C ASP A 550 8.08 -3.68 -12.89
N LEU A 551 7.57 -2.72 -13.64
CA LEU A 551 6.38 -1.93 -13.31
C LEU A 551 5.30 -2.15 -14.38
N ASP A 552 4.23 -2.86 -14.02
CA ASP A 552 3.08 -3.10 -14.87
C ASP A 552 1.87 -2.32 -14.37
N VAL A 553 1.33 -1.42 -15.19
CA VAL A 553 0.21 -0.54 -14.82
C VAL A 553 -0.94 -0.68 -15.82
N SER A 554 -2.14 -0.90 -15.30
CA SER A 554 -3.34 -1.09 -16.11
C SER A 554 -4.62 -0.60 -15.40
N GLY A 555 -5.73 -0.58 -16.12
CA GLY A 555 -7.04 -0.31 -15.54
C GLY A 555 -7.26 1.10 -15.02
N GLY A 556 -6.42 2.06 -15.38
CA GLY A 556 -6.48 3.44 -14.87
C GLY A 556 -5.75 3.64 -13.53
N GLY A 557 -4.76 2.80 -13.23
CA GLY A 557 -3.92 2.94 -12.03
C GLY A 557 -2.67 3.78 -12.25
N HIS A 558 -2.00 4.16 -11.17
CA HIS A 558 -0.72 4.89 -11.15
C HIS A 558 0.38 4.00 -10.56
N GLY A 559 1.46 3.79 -11.31
CA GLY A 559 2.58 2.98 -10.82
C GLY A 559 3.34 3.71 -9.71
N ILE A 560 3.82 4.91 -10.01
CA ILE A 560 4.51 5.83 -9.10
C ILE A 560 3.84 7.20 -9.18
N ASP A 561 3.46 7.77 -8.06
CA ASP A 561 2.84 9.09 -7.96
C ASP A 561 3.55 9.96 -6.92
N ILE A 562 4.08 11.12 -7.33
CA ILE A 562 4.82 12.02 -6.45
C ILE A 562 4.28 13.45 -6.56
N THR A 563 3.83 14.03 -5.46
CA THR A 563 3.26 15.38 -5.45
C THR A 563 4.22 16.48 -5.00
N GLY A 564 5.46 16.19 -4.69
CA GLY A 564 6.42 17.17 -4.17
C GLY A 564 7.46 17.67 -5.17
N ASP A 565 8.05 18.85 -4.89
CA ASP A 565 9.12 19.43 -5.69
C ASP A 565 10.44 18.66 -5.57
N SER A 566 11.23 18.72 -6.64
CA SER A 566 12.58 18.14 -6.69
C SER A 566 12.60 16.63 -6.52
N ALA A 567 11.53 15.96 -6.89
CA ALA A 567 11.42 14.52 -6.88
C ALA A 567 12.38 13.84 -7.86
N THR A 568 12.81 12.65 -7.54
CA THR A 568 13.65 11.84 -8.43
C THR A 568 13.09 10.41 -8.53
N VAL A 569 12.87 9.94 -9.75
CA VAL A 569 12.52 8.54 -10.02
C VAL A 569 13.62 7.91 -10.86
N ASP A 570 14.21 6.83 -10.39
CA ASP A 570 15.18 5.99 -11.11
C ASP A 570 14.49 4.66 -11.47
N ASN A 571 13.92 4.54 -12.66
CA ASN A 571 13.29 3.30 -13.15
C ASN A 571 14.28 2.49 -14.00
N LYS A 572 14.72 1.33 -13.48
CA LYS A 572 15.62 0.41 -14.16
C LYS A 572 14.93 -0.85 -14.67
N GLY A 573 13.79 -1.21 -14.08
CA GLY A 573 12.94 -2.28 -14.55
C GLY A 573 12.21 -1.93 -15.84
N THR A 574 11.62 -2.92 -16.48
CA THR A 574 10.71 -2.65 -17.61
C THR A 574 9.44 -1.96 -17.10
N MET A 575 8.93 -1.03 -17.88
CA MET A 575 7.67 -0.38 -17.61
C MET A 575 6.64 -0.72 -18.69
N THR A 576 5.53 -1.32 -18.30
CA THR A 576 4.40 -1.62 -19.18
C THR A 576 3.18 -0.84 -18.70
N VAL A 577 2.65 0.05 -19.53
CA VAL A 577 1.46 0.83 -19.22
C VAL A 577 0.38 0.54 -20.26
N THR A 578 -0.78 0.14 -19.79
CA THR A 578 -1.86 -0.29 -20.67
C THR A 578 -3.19 0.33 -20.19
N ASP A 579 -4.04 0.69 -21.10
CA ASP A 579 -5.38 1.24 -20.86
C ASP A 579 -5.43 2.74 -20.54
N PRO A 580 -6.55 3.41 -20.90
CA PRO A 580 -6.72 4.83 -20.65
C PRO A 580 -6.66 5.18 -19.15
N GLU A 581 -6.18 6.35 -18.86
CA GLU A 581 -5.96 6.88 -17.51
C GLU A 581 -4.88 6.14 -16.69
N SER A 582 -4.23 5.08 -17.24
CA SER A 582 -3.11 4.41 -16.59
C SER A 582 -1.82 5.23 -16.75
N MET A 583 -1.11 5.45 -15.65
CA MET A 583 0.16 6.19 -15.63
C MET A 583 1.27 5.36 -14.98
N GLY A 584 2.39 5.23 -15.71
CA GLY A 584 3.55 4.54 -15.16
C GLY A 584 4.17 5.35 -14.03
N ILE A 585 4.56 6.59 -14.34
CA ILE A 585 5.16 7.54 -13.40
C ILE A 585 4.45 8.88 -13.56
N GLN A 586 3.92 9.43 -12.48
CA GLN A 586 3.35 10.78 -12.40
C GLN A 586 4.10 11.61 -11.37
N ILE A 587 4.43 12.85 -11.72
CA ILE A 587 5.05 13.80 -10.79
C ILE A 587 4.41 15.19 -10.95
N ASP A 588 3.87 15.72 -9.87
CA ASP A 588 3.20 17.02 -9.86
C ASP A 588 4.09 18.17 -9.36
N GLY A 589 5.37 17.95 -9.11
CA GLY A 589 6.29 18.91 -8.55
C GLY A 589 7.28 19.52 -9.56
N ASP A 590 7.76 20.75 -9.25
CA ASP A 590 8.81 21.43 -10.04
C ASP A 590 10.18 20.74 -9.89
N LYS A 591 11.02 20.85 -10.90
CA LYS A 591 12.40 20.34 -10.93
C LYS A 591 12.50 18.82 -10.74
N ALA A 592 11.47 18.12 -11.12
CA ALA A 592 11.46 16.68 -11.11
C ALA A 592 12.50 16.07 -12.08
N ILE A 593 13.05 14.93 -11.71
CA ILE A 593 13.96 14.16 -12.56
C ILE A 593 13.44 12.71 -12.64
N VAL A 594 13.18 12.26 -13.86
CA VAL A 594 12.85 10.86 -14.13
C VAL A 594 13.96 10.26 -15.00
N ASN A 595 14.54 9.15 -14.54
CA ASN A 595 15.53 8.37 -15.27
C ASN A 595 14.92 7.01 -15.64
N ASN A 596 14.50 6.82 -16.89
CA ASN A 596 13.99 5.55 -17.40
C ASN A 596 15.15 4.80 -18.08
N GLU A 597 15.78 3.88 -17.36
CA GLU A 597 16.87 3.04 -17.88
C GLU A 597 16.31 1.76 -18.53
N GLY A 598 15.21 1.24 -18.03
CA GLY A 598 14.51 0.06 -18.57
C GLY A 598 13.72 0.36 -19.85
N GLU A 599 13.31 -0.70 -20.54
CA GLU A 599 12.42 -0.56 -21.69
C GLU A 599 11.01 -0.13 -21.23
N SER A 600 10.39 0.79 -21.99
CA SER A 600 9.04 1.26 -21.72
C SER A 600 8.10 0.88 -22.86
N THR A 601 6.98 0.24 -22.55
CA THR A 601 5.94 -0.17 -23.51
C THR A 601 4.60 0.43 -23.08
N ILE A 602 4.06 1.34 -23.86
CA ILE A 602 2.83 2.08 -23.55
C ILE A 602 1.79 1.79 -24.64
N THR A 603 0.61 1.35 -24.23
CA THR A 603 -0.44 0.91 -25.17
C THR A 603 -1.83 1.38 -24.76
N ASN A 604 -2.75 1.39 -25.72
CA ASN A 604 -4.20 1.57 -25.48
C ASN A 604 -4.61 2.84 -24.72
N GLY A 605 -3.86 3.93 -24.87
CA GLY A 605 -4.20 5.19 -24.22
C GLY A 605 -3.53 5.42 -22.84
N GLY A 606 -2.57 4.59 -22.48
CA GLY A 606 -1.77 4.80 -21.26
C GLY A 606 -0.71 5.90 -21.43
N THR A 607 -0.21 6.42 -20.31
CA THR A 607 0.91 7.38 -20.25
C THR A 607 2.10 6.78 -19.50
N GLY A 608 3.25 6.71 -20.13
CA GLY A 608 4.46 6.13 -19.51
C GLY A 608 4.96 7.01 -18.37
N THR A 609 5.33 8.25 -18.67
CA THR A 609 5.79 9.24 -17.68
C THR A 609 5.06 10.56 -17.90
N GLN A 610 4.45 11.11 -16.86
CA GLN A 610 3.84 12.44 -16.87
C GLN A 610 4.48 13.33 -15.81
N ILE A 611 4.89 14.55 -16.18
CA ILE A 611 5.45 15.53 -15.26
C ILE A 611 4.72 16.85 -15.40
N ASN A 612 4.06 17.31 -14.35
CA ASN A 612 3.24 18.52 -14.38
C ASN A 612 3.94 19.78 -13.83
N GLY A 613 5.22 19.69 -13.51
CA GLY A 613 6.00 20.79 -12.93
C GLY A 613 6.96 21.49 -13.92
N ASP A 614 7.37 22.72 -13.57
CA ASP A 614 8.37 23.49 -14.32
C ASP A 614 9.80 22.95 -14.08
N ASP A 615 10.69 23.23 -15.01
CA ASP A 615 12.13 22.85 -14.95
C ASP A 615 12.38 21.32 -14.84
N ALA A 616 11.43 20.52 -15.28
CA ALA A 616 11.49 19.06 -15.20
C ALA A 616 12.45 18.43 -16.21
N THR A 617 13.00 17.25 -15.89
CA THR A 617 13.86 16.48 -16.79
C THR A 617 13.46 15.03 -16.85
N ALA A 618 13.23 14.49 -18.05
CA ALA A 618 13.07 13.05 -18.29
C ALA A 618 14.26 12.54 -19.12
N ASN A 619 14.96 11.55 -18.60
CA ASN A 619 16.09 10.86 -19.25
C ASN A 619 15.67 9.44 -19.62
N ASN A 620 15.44 9.17 -20.89
CA ASN A 620 15.00 7.85 -21.37
C ASN A 620 16.18 7.17 -22.08
N THR A 621 16.91 6.32 -21.36
CA THR A 621 18.03 5.55 -21.94
C THR A 621 17.58 4.20 -22.44
N GLY A 622 16.50 3.65 -21.93
CA GLY A 622 15.85 2.46 -22.45
C GLY A 622 15.04 2.75 -23.72
N LYS A 623 14.69 1.71 -24.45
CA LYS A 623 13.79 1.81 -25.59
C LYS A 623 12.39 2.21 -25.13
N THR A 624 11.77 3.19 -25.81
CA THR A 624 10.38 3.57 -25.60
C THR A 624 9.54 3.10 -26.80
N THR A 625 8.52 2.32 -26.56
CA THR A 625 7.55 1.86 -27.57
C THR A 625 6.16 2.38 -27.18
N VAL A 626 5.54 3.13 -28.08
CA VAL A 626 4.20 3.69 -27.88
C VAL A 626 3.29 3.18 -29.00
N ASP A 627 2.24 2.44 -28.63
CA ASP A 627 1.31 1.88 -29.61
C ASP A 627 -0.14 2.08 -29.19
N GLY A 628 -0.85 2.80 -29.98
CA GLY A 628 -2.28 3.00 -29.78
C GLY A 628 -2.68 4.44 -29.62
N LYS A 629 -3.93 4.70 -29.97
CA LYS A 629 -4.50 6.05 -29.89
C LYS A 629 -4.50 6.58 -28.46
N ASP A 630 -4.13 7.84 -28.33
CA ASP A 630 -4.06 8.55 -27.06
C ASP A 630 -3.00 7.99 -26.07
N SER A 631 -2.10 7.07 -26.53
CA SER A 631 -0.96 6.61 -25.73
C SER A 631 0.18 7.62 -25.76
N THR A 632 0.81 7.92 -24.63
CA THR A 632 1.93 8.86 -24.55
C THR A 632 3.14 8.25 -23.84
N GLY A 633 4.31 8.31 -24.47
CA GLY A 633 5.55 7.82 -23.86
C GLY A 633 6.01 8.68 -22.70
N THR A 634 6.33 9.94 -22.99
CA THR A 634 6.73 10.97 -21.99
C THR A 634 5.94 12.24 -22.21
N GLU A 635 5.26 12.75 -21.21
CA GLU A 635 4.49 13.97 -21.20
C GLU A 635 5.06 14.96 -20.18
N ILE A 636 5.29 16.21 -20.59
CA ILE A 636 5.71 17.29 -19.67
C ILE A 636 4.80 18.50 -19.86
N ASN A 637 4.07 18.86 -18.83
CA ASN A 637 3.10 19.96 -18.85
C ASN A 637 3.62 21.28 -18.25
N GLY A 638 4.89 21.35 -17.88
CA GLY A 638 5.54 22.52 -17.30
C GLY A 638 6.50 23.22 -18.27
N ASN A 639 6.86 24.48 -17.94
CA ASN A 639 7.83 25.25 -18.71
C ASN A 639 9.27 24.77 -18.48
N ASN A 640 10.14 25.03 -19.46
CA ASN A 640 11.54 24.63 -19.44
C ASN A 640 11.72 23.09 -19.30
N GLY A 641 10.72 22.34 -19.68
CA GLY A 641 10.79 20.86 -19.68
C GLY A 641 11.93 20.36 -20.57
N LYS A 642 12.65 19.35 -20.10
CA LYS A 642 13.71 18.70 -20.86
C LYS A 642 13.52 17.21 -20.99
N VAL A 643 13.58 16.69 -22.20
CA VAL A 643 13.62 15.24 -22.46
C VAL A 643 14.94 14.89 -23.15
N ILE A 644 15.63 13.88 -22.63
CA ILE A 644 16.78 13.25 -23.26
C ILE A 644 16.38 11.82 -23.63
N GLN A 645 16.24 11.56 -24.92
CA GLN A 645 15.89 10.25 -25.46
C GLN A 645 17.14 9.59 -26.06
N ASP A 646 17.91 8.89 -25.24
CA ASP A 646 19.10 8.16 -25.70
C ASP A 646 18.75 6.79 -26.30
N GLY A 647 17.66 6.14 -25.80
CA GLY A 647 17.12 4.91 -26.34
C GLY A 647 16.28 5.13 -27.61
N ASP A 648 16.00 4.05 -28.32
CA ASP A 648 15.15 4.12 -29.50
C ASP A 648 13.70 4.50 -29.15
N LEU A 649 13.05 5.26 -30.01
CA LEU A 649 11.66 5.72 -29.86
C LEU A 649 10.83 5.16 -31.04
N ASP A 650 9.96 4.19 -30.75
CA ASP A 650 9.04 3.58 -31.71
C ASP A 650 7.60 4.03 -31.40
N VAL A 651 6.95 4.70 -32.35
CA VAL A 651 5.58 5.22 -32.16
C VAL A 651 4.66 4.74 -33.26
N SER A 652 3.50 4.19 -32.88
CA SER A 652 2.52 3.66 -33.81
C SER A 652 1.08 3.79 -33.29
N GLY A 653 0.11 3.50 -34.12
CA GLY A 653 -1.30 3.38 -33.70
C GLY A 653 -1.98 4.70 -33.30
N GLY A 654 -1.38 5.84 -33.63
CA GLY A 654 -1.88 7.17 -33.22
C GLY A 654 -1.40 7.63 -31.85
N GLY A 655 -0.29 7.09 -31.36
CA GLY A 655 0.32 7.50 -30.09
C GLY A 655 1.32 8.66 -30.25
N HIS A 656 1.72 9.25 -29.10
CA HIS A 656 2.72 10.30 -28.99
C HIS A 656 3.96 9.78 -28.23
N GLY A 657 5.13 9.86 -28.83
CA GLY A 657 6.37 9.41 -28.17
C GLY A 657 6.75 10.35 -27.03
N ILE A 658 6.89 11.64 -27.35
CA ILE A 658 7.19 12.73 -26.41
C ILE A 658 6.18 13.86 -26.68
N ASP A 659 5.50 14.33 -25.65
CA ASP A 659 4.51 15.42 -25.71
C ASP A 659 4.83 16.49 -24.66
N ILE A 660 5.06 17.73 -25.08
CA ILE A 660 5.41 18.83 -24.19
C ILE A 660 4.52 20.03 -24.44
N THR A 661 3.78 20.49 -23.45
CA THR A 661 2.88 21.63 -23.57
C THR A 661 3.49 22.96 -23.09
N GLY A 662 4.61 22.96 -22.38
CA GLY A 662 5.23 24.12 -21.79
C GLY A 662 6.20 24.90 -22.72
N ASP A 663 6.39 26.21 -22.44
CA ASP A 663 7.33 27.06 -23.17
C ASP A 663 8.79 26.70 -22.88
N SER A 664 9.66 27.01 -23.85
CA SER A 664 11.12 26.85 -23.73
C SER A 664 11.58 25.39 -23.50
N ALA A 665 10.79 24.46 -23.97
CA ALA A 665 11.10 23.03 -23.87
C ALA A 665 12.33 22.65 -24.71
N THR A 666 13.04 21.60 -24.27
CA THR A 666 14.17 21.06 -25.04
C THR A 666 14.05 19.53 -25.11
N VAL A 667 14.11 19.01 -26.33
CA VAL A 667 14.19 17.54 -26.55
C VAL A 667 15.53 17.25 -27.24
N ASP A 668 16.33 16.40 -26.64
CA ASP A 668 17.57 15.84 -27.20
C ASP A 668 17.32 14.35 -27.55
N ASN A 669 16.96 14.05 -28.79
CA ASN A 669 16.78 12.68 -29.27
C ASN A 669 18.04 12.15 -29.94
N LYS A 670 18.72 11.19 -29.32
CA LYS A 670 19.93 10.54 -29.84
C LYS A 670 19.68 9.12 -30.35
N GLY A 671 18.62 8.49 -29.86
CA GLY A 671 18.17 7.18 -30.35
C GLY A 671 17.53 7.29 -31.73
N THR A 672 17.32 6.13 -32.35
CA THR A 672 16.53 6.11 -33.60
C THR A 672 15.06 6.42 -33.28
N MET A 673 14.41 7.14 -34.20
CA MET A 673 12.98 7.43 -34.07
C MET A 673 12.25 6.78 -35.24
N THR A 674 11.30 5.90 -34.95
CA THR A 674 10.42 5.27 -35.92
C THR A 674 8.99 5.68 -35.66
N VAL A 675 8.35 6.36 -36.59
CA VAL A 675 6.96 6.76 -36.47
C VAL A 675 6.14 6.16 -37.61
N THR A 676 5.09 5.46 -37.24
CA THR A 676 4.28 4.73 -38.22
C THR A 676 2.79 4.96 -37.94
N ASP A 677 2.01 5.07 -38.97
CA ASP A 677 0.55 5.23 -38.95
C ASP A 677 0.07 6.67 -38.74
N PRO A 678 -1.13 6.98 -39.27
CA PRO A 678 -1.73 8.31 -39.13
C PRO A 678 -1.96 8.67 -37.66
N GLU A 679 -1.89 9.95 -37.36
CA GLU A 679 -2.02 10.53 -36.04
C GLU A 679 -0.89 10.13 -35.05
N SER A 680 0.09 9.27 -35.44
CA SER A 680 1.28 8.99 -34.62
C SER A 680 2.28 10.13 -34.69
N MET A 681 2.77 10.59 -33.53
CA MET A 681 3.77 11.67 -33.42
C MET A 681 4.98 11.20 -32.61
N GLY A 682 6.16 11.35 -33.18
CA GLY A 682 7.40 11.04 -32.46
C GLY A 682 7.62 12.05 -31.33
N ILE A 683 7.68 13.33 -31.67
CA ILE A 683 7.87 14.45 -30.73
C ILE A 683 6.84 15.50 -31.04
N GLN A 684 6.02 15.92 -30.06
CA GLN A 684 5.11 17.05 -30.15
C GLN A 684 5.47 18.10 -29.12
N ILE A 685 5.48 19.37 -29.49
CA ILE A 685 5.70 20.48 -28.55
C ILE A 685 4.73 21.63 -28.88
N ASP A 686 3.92 22.02 -27.92
CA ASP A 686 2.95 23.11 -28.08
C ASP A 686 3.45 24.45 -27.57
N GLY A 687 4.60 24.49 -26.88
CA GLY A 687 5.16 25.69 -26.30
C GLY A 687 6.05 26.53 -27.20
N ASP A 688 6.13 27.85 -26.92
CA ASP A 688 7.01 28.80 -27.63
C ASP A 688 8.49 28.53 -27.29
N LYS A 689 9.38 28.87 -28.22
CA LYS A 689 10.84 28.79 -28.08
C LYS A 689 11.38 27.38 -27.84
N ALA A 690 10.63 26.40 -28.26
CA ALA A 690 11.05 25.03 -28.18
C ALA A 690 12.31 24.71 -28.99
N ILE A 691 13.13 23.77 -28.50
CA ILE A 691 14.30 23.27 -29.21
C ILE A 691 14.23 21.77 -29.29
N VAL A 692 14.24 21.22 -30.51
CA VAL A 692 14.36 19.76 -30.73
C VAL A 692 15.69 19.48 -31.42
N ASN A 693 16.49 18.61 -30.86
CA ASN A 693 17.75 18.11 -31.43
C ASN A 693 17.59 16.64 -31.77
N ASN A 694 17.37 16.30 -33.04
CA ASN A 694 17.34 14.93 -33.55
C ASN A 694 18.72 14.53 -34.05
N GLU A 695 19.48 13.83 -33.22
CA GLU A 695 20.81 13.30 -33.57
C GLU A 695 20.73 11.92 -34.23
N GLY A 696 19.77 11.11 -33.81
CA GLY A 696 19.50 9.76 -34.34
C GLY A 696 18.82 9.78 -35.71
N GLU A 697 18.83 8.64 -36.41
CA GLU A 697 18.07 8.45 -37.65
C GLU A 697 16.55 8.48 -37.34
N SER A 698 15.81 9.24 -38.16
CA SER A 698 14.35 9.32 -38.08
C SER A 698 13.71 8.65 -39.31
N THR A 699 12.82 7.68 -39.09
CA THR A 699 12.06 7.00 -40.14
C THR A 699 10.56 7.19 -39.90
N ILE A 700 9.89 7.91 -40.79
CA ILE A 700 8.48 8.25 -40.67
C ILE A 700 7.71 7.65 -41.84
N THR A 701 6.67 6.91 -41.55
CA THR A 701 5.92 6.19 -42.60
C THR A 701 4.41 6.29 -42.41
N ASN A 702 3.67 6.00 -43.44
CA ASN A 702 2.21 5.80 -43.42
C ASN A 702 1.38 6.92 -42.79
N GLY A 703 1.81 8.18 -42.92
CA GLY A 703 1.06 9.34 -42.40
C GLY A 703 1.41 9.74 -40.99
N GLY A 704 2.48 9.19 -40.39
CA GLY A 704 3.01 9.63 -39.09
C GLY A 704 3.76 10.99 -39.20
N THR A 705 3.92 11.66 -38.07
CA THR A 705 4.72 12.91 -37.95
C THR A 705 5.92 12.68 -37.03
N GLY A 706 7.13 12.92 -37.54
CA GLY A 706 8.35 12.73 -36.77
C GLY A 706 8.45 13.73 -35.63
N THR A 707 8.49 15.02 -35.97
CA THR A 707 8.53 16.16 -35.02
C THR A 707 7.50 17.20 -35.39
N GLN A 708 6.61 17.58 -34.47
CA GLN A 708 5.66 18.67 -34.61
C GLN A 708 5.89 19.73 -33.54
N ILE A 709 6.00 20.99 -33.95
CA ILE A 709 6.14 22.11 -33.01
C ILE A 709 5.09 23.19 -33.35
N ASN A 710 4.21 23.46 -32.39
CA ASN A 710 3.09 24.38 -32.58
C ASN A 710 3.38 25.80 -32.06
N GLY A 711 4.48 26.02 -31.34
CA GLY A 711 4.85 27.31 -30.77
C GLY A 711 5.69 28.21 -31.65
N ASP A 712 5.71 29.53 -31.37
CA ASP A 712 6.52 30.55 -32.06
C ASP A 712 8.01 30.48 -31.67
N ASP A 713 8.88 30.99 -32.49
CA ASP A 713 10.34 31.03 -32.25
C ASP A 713 11.03 29.68 -32.05
N ALA A 714 10.41 28.62 -32.53
CA ALA A 714 10.88 27.21 -32.32
C ALA A 714 12.08 26.86 -33.24
N THR A 715 12.91 25.91 -32.78
CA THR A 715 14.04 25.40 -33.57
C THR A 715 14.08 23.88 -33.59
N ALA A 716 14.13 23.30 -34.77
CA ALA A 716 14.40 21.86 -34.95
C ALA A 716 15.79 21.68 -35.61
N ASN A 717 16.68 20.97 -34.94
CA ASN A 717 18.02 20.61 -35.43
C ASN A 717 18.07 19.11 -35.75
N ASN A 718 18.08 18.72 -37.01
CA ASN A 718 18.08 17.36 -37.47
C ASN A 718 19.49 17.01 -38.01
N SER A 719 20.34 16.45 -37.14
CA SER A 719 21.69 16.05 -37.57
C SER A 719 21.72 14.57 -37.99
N GLY A 720 20.76 13.79 -37.58
CA GLY A 720 20.53 12.43 -38.08
C GLY A 720 19.89 12.43 -39.47
N LYS A 721 19.93 11.29 -40.15
CA LYS A 721 19.20 11.12 -41.42
C LYS A 721 17.70 11.11 -41.17
N THR A 722 16.93 11.81 -41.98
CA THR A 722 15.47 11.81 -41.98
C THR A 722 14.95 11.10 -43.21
N ILE A 723 14.16 10.04 -43.03
CA ILE A 723 13.49 9.25 -44.06
C ILE A 723 11.98 9.41 -43.89
N VAL A 724 11.32 9.91 -44.91
CA VAL A 724 9.86 10.07 -44.94
C VAL A 724 9.29 9.27 -46.12
N ASP A 725 8.50 8.24 -45.81
CA ASP A 725 7.92 7.39 -46.86
C ASP A 725 6.43 7.13 -46.63
N GLY A 726 5.64 7.68 -47.43
CA GLY A 726 4.20 7.42 -47.44
C GLY A 726 3.36 8.71 -47.47
N LYS A 727 2.14 8.51 -47.93
CA LYS A 727 1.20 9.62 -48.06
C LYS A 727 0.89 10.24 -46.70
N ASP A 728 0.91 11.56 -46.68
CA ASP A 728 0.62 12.36 -45.51
C ASP A 728 1.65 12.18 -44.35
N ALA A 729 2.76 11.46 -44.56
CA ALA A 729 3.84 11.34 -43.56
C ALA A 729 4.67 12.65 -43.57
N THR A 730 5.04 13.18 -42.39
CA THR A 730 5.80 14.42 -42.24
C THR A 730 7.05 14.23 -41.35
N GLY A 731 8.21 14.61 -41.85
CA GLY A 731 9.47 14.50 -41.07
C GLY A 731 9.50 15.52 -39.92
N THR A 732 9.47 16.81 -40.26
CA THR A 732 9.42 17.90 -39.29
C THR A 732 8.35 18.92 -39.69
N GLU A 733 7.43 19.22 -38.77
CA GLU A 733 6.34 20.18 -38.95
C GLU A 733 6.50 21.32 -37.94
N ILE A 734 6.42 22.57 -38.38
CA ILE A 734 6.42 23.74 -37.49
C ILE A 734 5.24 24.65 -37.86
N ASN A 735 4.32 24.83 -36.93
CA ASN A 735 3.09 25.60 -37.12
C ASN A 735 3.18 27.05 -36.58
N GLY A 736 4.23 27.38 -35.83
CA GLY A 736 4.47 28.71 -35.27
C GLY A 736 5.30 29.64 -36.16
N ASN A 737 5.24 30.95 -35.89
CA ASN A 737 6.01 31.95 -36.59
C ASN A 737 7.49 31.93 -36.17
N ASN A 738 8.36 32.42 -37.06
CA ASN A 738 9.81 32.46 -36.88
C ASN A 738 10.42 31.07 -36.66
N GLY A 739 9.74 29.99 -37.05
CA GLY A 739 10.22 28.64 -36.98
C GLY A 739 11.54 28.45 -37.71
N LYS A 740 12.47 27.69 -37.10
CA LYS A 740 13.76 27.38 -37.74
C LYS A 740 14.00 25.87 -37.80
N VAL A 741 14.35 25.39 -38.99
CA VAL A 741 14.82 24.01 -39.16
C VAL A 741 16.27 24.03 -39.67
N ILE A 742 17.15 23.29 -39.02
CA ILE A 742 18.50 23.02 -39.50
C ILE A 742 18.57 21.51 -39.79
N GLN A 743 18.65 21.18 -41.07
CA GLN A 743 18.74 19.79 -41.55
C GLN A 743 20.19 19.49 -41.95
N ASP A 744 21.03 19.08 -41.02
CA ASP A 744 22.42 18.71 -41.26
C ASP A 744 22.55 17.29 -41.84
N GLY A 745 21.63 16.38 -41.44
CA GLY A 745 21.57 15.01 -42.02
C GLY A 745 20.88 14.97 -43.37
N ASP A 746 21.02 13.87 -44.09
CA ASP A 746 20.34 13.64 -45.37
C ASP A 746 18.80 13.59 -45.17
N LEU A 747 18.07 14.12 -46.12
CA LEU A 747 16.62 14.13 -46.18
C LEU A 747 16.12 13.32 -47.38
N ASP A 748 15.57 12.14 -47.13
CA ASP A 748 14.98 11.26 -48.16
C ASP A 748 13.45 11.30 -48.06
N VAL A 749 12.75 11.71 -49.09
CA VAL A 749 11.28 11.80 -49.10
C VAL A 749 10.70 11.03 -50.25
N SER A 750 9.72 10.15 -49.98
CA SER A 750 9.05 9.33 -50.99
C SER A 750 7.58 9.07 -50.64
N GLY A 751 6.84 8.44 -51.54
CA GLY A 751 5.49 7.93 -51.24
C GLY A 751 4.42 9.02 -51.06
N GLY A 752 4.70 10.26 -51.37
CA GLY A 752 3.80 11.41 -51.14
C GLY A 752 3.92 12.04 -49.76
N GLY A 753 5.07 11.86 -49.09
CA GLY A 753 5.35 12.48 -47.80
C GLY A 753 5.99 13.86 -47.90
N HIS A 754 6.04 14.58 -46.77
CA HIS A 754 6.69 15.90 -46.62
C HIS A 754 7.91 15.80 -45.70
N GLY A 755 9.08 16.19 -46.17
CA GLY A 755 10.30 16.16 -45.35
C GLY A 755 10.26 17.21 -44.23
N ILE A 756 10.07 18.47 -44.62
CA ILE A 756 9.91 19.62 -43.73
C ILE A 756 8.67 20.40 -44.16
N ASP A 757 7.74 20.65 -43.24
CA ASP A 757 6.50 21.42 -43.49
C ASP A 757 6.36 22.56 -42.47
N ILE A 758 6.28 23.81 -42.96
CA ILE A 758 6.18 24.97 -42.06
C ILE A 758 5.03 25.88 -42.50
N THR A 759 4.08 26.10 -41.59
CA THR A 759 2.91 26.94 -41.87
C THR A 759 3.07 28.41 -41.37
N GLY A 760 4.01 28.66 -40.46
CA GLY A 760 4.22 29.95 -39.86
C GLY A 760 5.03 30.98 -40.70
N ASP A 761 4.81 32.29 -40.46
CA ASP A 761 5.53 33.36 -41.14
C ASP A 761 6.99 33.49 -40.69
N SER A 762 7.83 34.00 -41.56
CA SER A 762 9.25 34.31 -41.31
C SER A 762 10.10 33.09 -40.97
N ALA A 763 9.69 31.93 -41.43
CA ALA A 763 10.38 30.67 -41.23
C ALA A 763 11.75 30.63 -41.93
N THR A 764 12.69 29.90 -41.36
CA THR A 764 14.01 29.62 -41.96
C THR A 764 14.32 28.13 -41.99
N VAL A 765 14.66 27.63 -43.15
CA VAL A 765 15.19 26.26 -43.30
C VAL A 765 16.63 26.33 -43.79
N ASP A 766 17.57 25.78 -43.06
CA ASP A 766 18.96 25.59 -43.44
C ASP A 766 19.19 24.07 -43.71
N ASN A 767 19.03 23.65 -44.97
CA ASN A 767 19.30 22.27 -45.37
C ASN A 767 20.75 22.13 -45.83
N LYS A 768 21.57 21.47 -45.06
CA LYS A 768 22.98 21.19 -45.29
C LYS A 768 23.26 19.76 -45.69
N GLY A 769 22.31 18.83 -45.48
CA GLY A 769 22.37 17.47 -45.99
C GLY A 769 21.88 17.35 -47.42
N THR A 770 22.16 16.20 -48.05
CA THR A 770 21.57 15.90 -49.36
C THR A 770 20.06 15.75 -49.28
N MET A 771 19.34 16.24 -50.25
CA MET A 771 17.89 16.11 -50.32
C MET A 771 17.52 15.21 -51.51
N THR A 772 16.85 14.09 -51.23
CA THR A 772 16.33 13.19 -52.29
C THR A 772 14.81 13.14 -52.19
N VAL A 773 14.13 13.56 -53.22
CA VAL A 773 12.67 13.54 -53.30
C VAL A 773 12.22 12.68 -54.46
N THR A 774 11.37 11.69 -54.19
CA THR A 774 10.94 10.72 -55.20
C THR A 774 9.44 10.52 -55.11
N ASP A 775 8.82 10.38 -56.25
CA ASP A 775 7.37 10.07 -56.35
C ASP A 775 6.43 11.28 -56.31
N PRO A 776 5.27 11.19 -56.98
CA PRO A 776 4.30 12.25 -57.01
C PRO A 776 3.78 12.64 -55.63
N GLU A 777 3.48 13.89 -55.42
CA GLU A 777 3.01 14.47 -54.14
C GLU A 777 4.08 14.51 -53.04
N SER A 778 5.29 13.94 -53.26
CA SER A 778 6.39 14.05 -52.26
C SER A 778 7.02 15.44 -52.31
N MET A 779 7.20 16.04 -51.11
CA MET A 779 7.82 17.36 -50.97
C MET A 779 9.01 17.32 -50.02
N GLY A 780 10.15 17.82 -50.46
CA GLY A 780 11.32 17.87 -49.58
C GLY A 780 11.12 18.94 -48.50
N ILE A 781 10.83 20.19 -48.93
CA ILE A 781 10.57 21.33 -48.02
C ILE A 781 9.32 22.05 -48.52
N GLN A 782 8.32 22.21 -47.69
CA GLN A 782 7.12 23.02 -47.92
C GLN A 782 7.05 24.17 -46.92
N ILE A 783 6.72 25.37 -47.37
CA ILE A 783 6.52 26.50 -46.46
C ILE A 783 5.31 27.31 -46.95
N ASP A 784 4.30 27.45 -46.08
CA ASP A 784 3.10 28.23 -46.41
C ASP A 784 3.14 29.68 -45.92
N GLY A 785 4.09 30.01 -45.03
CA GLY A 785 4.21 31.32 -44.42
C GLY A 785 4.93 32.37 -45.26
N ASP A 786 4.60 33.69 -45.05
CA ASP A 786 5.26 34.83 -45.70
C ASP A 786 6.69 35.02 -45.18
N LYS A 787 7.55 35.62 -46.04
CA LYS A 787 8.95 35.97 -45.72
C LYS A 787 9.83 34.78 -45.35
N ALA A 788 9.48 33.62 -45.80
CA ALA A 788 10.26 32.41 -45.58
C ALA A 788 11.63 32.47 -46.28
N VAL A 789 12.63 31.82 -45.68
CA VAL A 789 13.95 31.66 -46.26
C VAL A 789 14.35 30.20 -46.26
N VAL A 790 14.64 29.63 -47.41
CA VAL A 790 15.19 28.27 -47.53
C VAL A 790 16.62 28.36 -48.06
N ASN A 791 17.57 27.78 -47.42
CA ASN A 791 18.96 27.63 -47.84
C ASN A 791 19.28 26.16 -48.10
N ASN A 792 19.35 25.73 -49.34
CA ASN A 792 19.80 24.41 -49.75
C ASN A 792 21.30 24.47 -50.04
N GLU A 793 22.11 24.07 -49.09
CA GLU A 793 23.59 24.15 -49.21
C GLU A 793 24.19 22.95 -49.95
N ASP A 794 23.64 21.74 -49.83
CA ASP A 794 24.12 20.54 -50.49
C ASP A 794 23.22 20.10 -51.66
N ASP A 795 23.57 19.00 -52.31
CA ASP A 795 22.93 18.54 -53.54
C ASP A 795 21.48 18.08 -53.34
N SER A 796 20.62 18.43 -54.27
CA SER A 796 19.20 18.01 -54.27
C SER A 796 18.90 17.17 -55.53
N SER A 797 18.25 16.01 -55.31
CA SER A 797 17.83 15.11 -56.41
C SER A 797 16.32 14.86 -56.35
N ILE A 798 15.60 15.35 -57.29
CA ILE A 798 14.15 15.29 -57.38
C ILE A 798 13.74 14.45 -58.62
N THR A 799 12.92 13.40 -58.38
CA THR A 799 12.59 12.44 -59.44
C THR A 799 11.10 12.06 -59.40
N ASN A 800 10.61 11.51 -60.47
CA ASN A 800 9.30 10.86 -60.60
C ASN A 800 8.09 11.71 -60.17
N GLY A 801 8.15 13.00 -60.30
CA GLY A 801 7.01 13.89 -59.96
C GLY A 801 7.07 14.50 -58.57
N GLY A 802 8.19 14.37 -57.84
CA GLY A 802 8.40 15.00 -56.55
C GLY A 802 8.70 16.52 -56.66
N THR A 803 8.54 17.27 -55.56
CA THR A 803 8.92 18.72 -55.46
C THR A 803 10.01 18.87 -54.41
N GLY A 804 11.15 19.46 -54.79
CA GLY A 804 12.26 19.65 -53.85
C GLY A 804 11.92 20.68 -52.79
N THR A 805 11.64 21.92 -53.18
CA THR A 805 11.24 23.00 -52.30
C THR A 805 10.00 23.69 -52.85
N GLN A 806 8.93 23.84 -52.09
CA GLN A 806 7.72 24.58 -52.40
C GLN A 806 7.51 25.72 -51.38
N ILE A 807 7.27 26.95 -51.83
CA ILE A 807 6.99 28.09 -50.98
C ILE A 807 5.73 28.79 -51.45
N ASN A 808 4.69 28.80 -50.61
CA ASN A 808 3.39 29.38 -50.94
C ASN A 808 3.21 30.82 -50.46
N GLY A 809 4.07 31.29 -49.53
CA GLY A 809 4.01 32.67 -48.97
C GLY A 809 4.65 33.75 -49.80
N ASP A 810 4.23 35.03 -49.58
CA ASP A 810 4.78 36.19 -50.21
C ASP A 810 6.16 36.58 -49.65
N ASP A 811 6.95 37.32 -50.43
CA ASP A 811 8.28 37.82 -50.05
C ASP A 811 9.32 36.74 -49.71
N ALA A 812 9.11 35.50 -50.15
CA ALA A 812 9.95 34.35 -49.83
C ALA A 812 11.27 34.32 -50.64
N THR A 813 12.29 33.63 -50.05
CA THR A 813 13.59 33.46 -50.72
C THR A 813 14.05 31.99 -50.66
N ALA A 814 14.40 31.42 -51.80
CA ALA A 814 15.09 30.13 -51.88
C ALA A 814 16.51 30.34 -52.40
N ASN A 815 17.51 29.90 -51.61
CA ASN A 815 18.94 29.92 -51.97
C ASN A 815 19.42 28.50 -52.21
N ASN A 816 19.70 28.15 -53.48
CA ASN A 816 20.17 26.80 -53.81
C ASN A 816 21.67 26.87 -54.15
N ASN A 817 22.50 26.58 -53.15
CA ASN A 817 23.97 26.60 -53.30
C ASN A 817 24.52 25.28 -53.84
N GLY A 818 23.87 24.16 -53.46
CA GLY A 818 24.16 22.83 -53.96
C GLY A 818 23.64 22.60 -55.38
N LYS A 819 24.03 21.52 -56.00
CA LYS A 819 23.53 21.10 -57.31
C LYS A 819 22.07 20.63 -57.22
N THR A 820 21.20 21.15 -58.05
CA THR A 820 19.81 20.67 -58.16
C THR A 820 19.67 19.83 -59.40
N THR A 821 19.30 18.59 -59.26
CA THR A 821 19.00 17.60 -60.33
C THR A 821 17.52 17.30 -60.35
N VAL A 822 16.84 17.54 -61.44
CA VAL A 822 15.41 17.27 -61.61
C VAL A 822 15.23 16.33 -62.78
N ASP A 823 14.71 15.14 -62.54
CA ASP A 823 14.50 14.12 -63.56
C ASP A 823 13.12 13.49 -63.46
N GLY A 824 12.34 13.65 -64.43
CA GLY A 824 11.03 13.00 -64.56
C GLY A 824 9.89 14.02 -64.76
N LYS A 825 8.85 13.53 -65.37
CA LYS A 825 7.65 14.29 -65.67
C LYS A 825 7.00 14.78 -64.36
N ASP A 826 6.61 16.04 -64.38
CA ASP A 826 5.96 16.70 -63.22
C ASP A 826 6.85 16.82 -61.98
N SER A 827 8.19 16.58 -62.07
CA SER A 827 9.15 16.86 -60.99
C SER A 827 9.52 18.36 -61.01
N THR A 828 9.59 18.99 -59.80
CA THR A 828 9.96 20.40 -59.68
C THR A 828 11.10 20.59 -58.64
N GLY A 829 12.16 21.29 -59.04
CA GLY A 829 13.28 21.53 -58.12
C GLY A 829 12.89 22.56 -57.07
N THR A 830 12.53 23.78 -57.49
CA THR A 830 12.06 24.86 -56.58
C THR A 830 10.80 25.49 -57.15
N GLU A 831 9.74 25.52 -56.39
CA GLU A 831 8.45 26.14 -56.73
C GLU A 831 8.16 27.30 -55.79
N ILE A 832 7.78 28.45 -56.30
CA ILE A 832 7.34 29.57 -55.48
C ILE A 832 6.00 30.09 -56.00
N ASN A 833 4.96 30.00 -55.18
CA ASN A 833 3.60 30.42 -55.53
C ASN A 833 3.22 31.81 -54.98
N GLY A 834 3.99 32.38 -54.06
CA GLY A 834 3.78 33.70 -53.50
C GLY A 834 4.38 34.85 -54.35
N ASN A 835 3.87 36.08 -54.12
CA ASN A 835 4.37 37.28 -54.81
C ASN A 835 5.72 37.70 -54.21
N ASN A 836 6.49 38.47 -55.06
CA ASN A 836 7.83 38.94 -54.71
C ASN A 836 8.82 37.82 -54.38
N GLY A 837 8.51 36.59 -54.77
CA GLY A 837 9.37 35.42 -54.53
C GLY A 837 10.76 35.58 -55.16
N LYS A 838 11.80 35.12 -54.47
CA LYS A 838 13.17 35.18 -54.99
C LYS A 838 13.83 33.77 -54.95
N VAL A 839 14.40 33.36 -56.08
CA VAL A 839 15.27 32.18 -56.16
C VAL A 839 16.70 32.61 -56.53
N ILE A 840 17.66 32.19 -55.74
CA ILE A 840 19.09 32.30 -56.08
C ILE A 840 19.61 30.88 -56.30
N GLN A 841 19.98 30.58 -57.56
CA GLN A 841 20.55 29.29 -57.97
C GLN A 841 22.05 29.47 -58.20
N ASP A 842 22.87 29.29 -57.15
CA ASP A 842 24.33 29.40 -57.24
C ASP A 842 24.95 28.06 -57.71
N GLY A 843 24.33 26.93 -57.30
CA GLY A 843 24.71 25.59 -57.79
C GLY A 843 24.23 25.29 -59.18
N ASP A 844 24.75 24.19 -59.76
CA ASP A 844 24.33 23.78 -61.10
C ASP A 844 22.87 23.29 -61.09
N LEU A 845 22.15 23.51 -62.17
CA LEU A 845 20.77 23.09 -62.37
C LEU A 845 20.66 22.14 -63.55
N ASP A 846 20.46 20.88 -63.29
CA ASP A 846 20.30 19.84 -64.34
C ASP A 846 18.84 19.38 -64.40
N VAL A 847 18.18 19.55 -65.52
CA VAL A 847 16.76 19.25 -65.72
C VAL A 847 16.57 18.31 -66.89
N SER A 848 15.86 17.18 -66.66
CA SER A 848 15.58 16.17 -67.67
C SER A 848 14.22 15.51 -67.46
N GLY A 849 13.83 14.62 -68.38
CA GLY A 849 12.65 13.75 -68.22
C GLY A 849 11.30 14.47 -68.23
N GLY A 850 11.25 15.76 -68.58
CA GLY A 850 10.03 16.59 -68.54
C GLY A 850 9.79 17.32 -67.23
N GLY A 851 10.85 17.51 -66.41
CA GLY A 851 10.78 18.23 -65.14
C GLY A 851 10.98 19.74 -65.27
N HIS A 852 10.68 20.49 -64.19
CA HIS A 852 10.90 21.93 -64.06
C HIS A 852 12.00 22.19 -62.98
N GLY A 853 13.04 22.91 -63.36
CA GLY A 853 14.11 23.26 -62.43
C GLY A 853 13.63 24.25 -61.37
N ILE A 854 13.16 25.39 -61.87
CA ILE A 854 12.54 26.46 -61.04
C ILE A 854 11.21 26.83 -61.68
N ASP A 855 10.13 26.87 -60.86
CA ASP A 855 8.78 27.21 -61.30
C ASP A 855 8.22 28.32 -60.37
N ILE A 856 7.84 29.46 -60.95
CA ILE A 856 7.33 30.56 -60.17
C ILE A 856 6.01 31.08 -60.78
N THR A 857 4.96 31.04 -59.95
CA THR A 857 3.63 31.55 -60.36
C THR A 857 3.28 32.92 -59.79
N GLY A 858 3.99 33.40 -58.78
CA GLY A 858 3.75 34.73 -58.14
C GLY A 858 4.27 35.90 -58.93
N ASP A 859 3.61 37.10 -58.80
CA ASP A 859 3.98 38.33 -59.43
C ASP A 859 5.26 38.92 -58.80
N SER A 860 5.98 39.73 -59.62
CA SER A 860 7.20 40.47 -59.24
C SER A 860 8.33 39.55 -58.74
N ALA A 861 8.33 38.29 -59.12
CA ALA A 861 9.36 37.36 -58.76
C ALA A 861 10.72 37.62 -59.38
N THR A 862 11.79 37.23 -58.74
CA THR A 862 13.17 37.34 -59.23
C THR A 862 13.86 35.96 -59.17
N VAL A 863 14.45 35.57 -60.31
CA VAL A 863 15.35 34.40 -60.37
C VAL A 863 16.75 34.86 -60.73
N ASP A 864 17.72 34.56 -59.87
CA ASP A 864 19.15 34.84 -60.14
C ASP A 864 19.85 33.45 -60.30
N ASN A 865 20.04 33.01 -61.55
CA ASN A 865 20.77 31.77 -61.82
C ASN A 865 22.24 32.07 -62.17
N LYS A 866 23.14 31.64 -61.29
CA LYS A 866 24.60 31.83 -61.47
C LYS A 866 25.29 30.51 -61.75
N GLY A 867 24.69 29.39 -61.43
CA GLY A 867 25.17 28.04 -61.77
C GLY A 867 24.96 27.64 -63.22
N THR A 868 25.59 26.59 -63.66
CA THR A 868 25.36 25.98 -64.97
C THR A 868 23.97 25.42 -65.04
N MET A 869 23.21 25.78 -66.09
CA MET A 869 21.91 25.18 -66.33
C MET A 869 21.99 24.17 -67.48
N THR A 870 21.71 22.94 -67.26
CA THR A 870 21.60 21.90 -68.30
C THR A 870 20.15 21.43 -68.42
N VAL A 871 19.53 21.61 -69.54
CA VAL A 871 18.15 21.18 -69.80
C VAL A 871 18.14 20.19 -70.95
N THR A 872 17.62 19.00 -70.72
CA THR A 872 17.62 17.93 -71.67
C THR A 872 16.22 17.32 -71.80
N ASP A 873 15.80 16.98 -72.95
CA ASP A 873 14.54 16.31 -73.25
C ASP A 873 13.33 17.21 -73.42
N PRO A 874 12.35 16.83 -74.27
CA PRO A 874 11.13 17.56 -74.47
C PRO A 874 10.33 17.72 -73.14
N GLU A 875 9.62 18.80 -73.03
CA GLU A 875 8.85 19.18 -71.83
C GLU A 875 9.67 19.57 -70.62
N SER A 876 11.02 19.39 -70.63
CA SER A 876 11.91 19.85 -69.53
C SER A 876 12.11 21.35 -69.62
N ILE A 877 11.92 22.08 -68.50
CA ILE A 877 12.06 23.55 -68.41
C ILE A 877 13.06 23.87 -67.30
N GLY A 878 14.10 24.62 -67.64
CA GLY A 878 15.08 25.05 -66.62
C GLY A 878 14.49 26.06 -65.66
N ILE A 879 13.94 27.12 -66.15
CA ILE A 879 13.27 28.19 -65.38
C ILE A 879 11.93 28.53 -66.04
N GLN A 880 10.83 28.41 -65.31
CA GLN A 880 9.50 28.87 -65.70
C GLN A 880 9.02 29.97 -64.76
N VAL A 881 8.43 31.00 -65.35
CA VAL A 881 7.84 32.07 -64.57
C VAL A 881 6.51 32.49 -65.21
N ASP A 882 5.44 32.33 -64.44
CA ASP A 882 4.07 32.65 -64.90
C ASP A 882 3.54 33.97 -64.32
N GLY A 883 4.25 34.58 -63.35
CA GLY A 883 3.89 35.89 -62.73
C GLY A 883 4.23 37.08 -63.51
N ASP A 884 3.42 38.20 -63.41
CA ASP A 884 3.67 39.46 -64.00
C ASP A 884 4.86 40.24 -63.38
N GLN A 885 5.56 41.02 -64.12
CA GLN A 885 6.69 41.87 -63.70
C GLN A 885 7.89 41.04 -63.18
N ALA A 886 7.97 39.75 -63.50
CA ALA A 886 9.06 38.92 -63.11
C ALA A 886 10.41 39.25 -63.74
N VAL A 887 11.52 38.98 -63.03
CA VAL A 887 12.88 39.19 -63.50
C VAL A 887 13.66 37.90 -63.43
N VAL A 888 14.17 37.43 -64.56
CA VAL A 888 15.09 36.27 -64.61
C VAL A 888 16.49 36.79 -65.09
N ASN A 889 17.50 36.57 -64.24
CA ASN A 889 18.89 36.82 -64.46
C ASN A 889 19.66 35.55 -64.65
N ASN A 890 20.01 35.14 -65.84
CA ASN A 890 20.89 33.98 -66.11
C ASN A 890 22.33 34.48 -66.30
N GLU A 891 23.16 34.30 -65.30
CA GLU A 891 24.58 34.66 -65.29
C GLU A 891 25.45 33.40 -65.66
N GLY A 892 25.01 32.25 -65.36
CA GLY A 892 25.67 30.95 -65.60
C GLY A 892 25.55 30.51 -67.08
N GLU A 893 26.34 29.51 -67.45
CA GLU A 893 26.24 28.89 -68.77
C GLU A 893 24.95 28.06 -68.87
N SER A 894 24.30 28.09 -70.03
CA SER A 894 23.09 27.28 -70.30
C SER A 894 23.32 26.35 -71.45
N ALA A 895 23.08 25.08 -71.27
CA ALA A 895 23.14 24.04 -72.28
C ALA A 895 21.76 23.40 -72.45
N ILE A 896 21.08 23.66 -73.54
CA ILE A 896 19.73 23.17 -73.82
C ILE A 896 19.81 22.12 -74.94
N THR A 897 19.35 20.88 -74.75
CA THR A 897 19.45 19.84 -75.75
C THR A 897 18.12 19.07 -75.89
N ASN A 898 17.95 18.36 -77.00
CA ASN A 898 16.84 17.41 -77.25
C ASN A 898 15.42 17.94 -77.04
N GLY A 899 15.22 19.28 -77.30
CA GLY A 899 13.88 19.88 -77.20
C GLY A 899 13.50 20.45 -75.82
N GLY A 900 14.44 20.59 -74.91
CA GLY A 900 14.27 21.26 -73.67
C GLY A 900 14.08 22.79 -73.78
N THR A 901 13.55 23.47 -72.79
CA THR A 901 13.39 24.92 -72.68
C THR A 901 14.26 25.47 -71.56
N GLY A 902 15.21 26.36 -71.84
CA GLY A 902 16.07 26.98 -70.84
C GLY A 902 15.31 27.88 -69.90
N THR A 903 14.65 28.92 -70.47
CA THR A 903 13.80 29.83 -69.63
C THR A 903 12.49 30.08 -70.38
N GLN A 904 11.36 29.96 -69.66
CA GLN A 904 10.03 30.27 -70.14
C GLN A 904 9.40 31.36 -69.25
N ILE A 905 8.87 32.39 -69.82
CA ILE A 905 8.20 33.44 -69.07
C ILE A 905 6.85 33.70 -69.72
N ASN A 906 5.78 33.59 -68.99
CA ASN A 906 4.41 33.74 -69.46
C ASN A 906 3.71 34.97 -68.90
N GLY A 907 4.29 35.67 -67.93
CA GLY A 907 3.74 36.90 -67.35
C GLY A 907 3.92 38.18 -68.13
N ASP A 908 3.08 39.17 -67.90
CA ASP A 908 3.17 40.49 -68.52
C ASP A 908 4.28 41.39 -67.86
N ASP A 909 4.90 42.25 -68.63
CA ASP A 909 5.98 43.19 -68.20
C ASP A 909 7.22 42.46 -67.57
N ALA A 910 7.44 41.21 -67.89
CA ALA A 910 8.57 40.40 -67.37
C ALA A 910 9.90 40.71 -68.13
N THR A 911 11.03 40.48 -67.46
CA THR A 911 12.39 40.74 -67.99
C THR A 911 13.27 39.48 -67.86
N ALA A 912 13.88 39.09 -68.97
CA ALA A 912 14.94 38.09 -69.02
C ALA A 912 16.30 38.65 -69.35
N ASN A 913 17.29 38.53 -68.46
CA ASN A 913 18.66 38.97 -68.65
C ASN A 913 19.57 37.76 -68.76
N ASN A 914 20.01 37.45 -70.02
CA ASN A 914 20.91 36.25 -70.21
C ASN A 914 22.34 36.77 -70.38
N ASN A 915 23.16 36.82 -69.41
CA ASN A 915 24.56 37.23 -69.42
C ASN A 915 25.53 36.05 -69.58
N GLY A 916 25.13 34.91 -69.37
CA GLY A 916 25.90 33.65 -69.54
C GLY A 916 25.89 33.15 -70.99
N LYS A 917 26.73 32.21 -71.28
CA LYS A 917 26.76 31.56 -72.61
C LYS A 917 25.56 30.58 -72.69
N THR A 918 24.74 30.78 -73.76
CA THR A 918 23.65 29.79 -74.03
C THR A 918 24.04 28.91 -75.20
N THR A 919 24.00 27.65 -75.09
CA THR A 919 24.20 26.64 -76.14
C THR A 919 22.92 25.83 -76.33
N VAL A 920 22.34 25.85 -77.47
CA VAL A 920 21.14 25.11 -77.87
C VAL A 920 21.53 24.11 -78.98
N ASP A 921 21.37 22.83 -78.71
CA ASP A 921 21.66 21.73 -79.68
C ASP A 921 20.49 20.77 -79.73
N GLY A 922 19.65 20.88 -80.70
CA GLY A 922 18.47 20.07 -80.87
C GLY A 922 17.65 20.48 -82.08
N LYS A 923 16.69 19.59 -82.40
CA LYS A 923 15.88 19.70 -83.57
C LYS A 923 14.44 20.11 -83.23
N ASP A 924 14.13 20.84 -82.34
CA ASP A 924 12.80 21.43 -82.07
C ASP A 924 12.91 22.36 -80.87
#